data_f3bdaaf25eb5fe2119b77b9b81bc171f
#
_entry.id   f3bdaaf25eb5fe2119b77b9b81bc171f
#
_cell.length_a   1.000
_cell.length_b   1.000
_cell.length_c   1.000
_cell.angle_alpha   90.00
_cell.angle_beta   90.00
_cell.angle_gamma   90.00
#
_symmetry.space_group_name_H-M   'P 1'
#
loop_
_entity.id
_entity.type
_entity.pdbx_description
1 polymer ?
#
loop_
_entity_poly.entity_id
_entity_poly.type
_entity_poly.pdbx_seq_one_letter_code
_entity_poly.pdbx_strand_id
1 'polypeptide(L)'
;MVVIGLALIVCAYMAWNIGANDVANAMGTSVGSKALTLKQAVIIAAIFEFAGAFFAGDAVTDTVRKGILEVDFSTVDAGISQDIAFGFIAAMMAAATWLTIATRMGLPVSTTHSIIGGILGVGLVLEVDHNASYINWGVVGKVVMSWVASPLMGGLLAFFSYWIIKKTILDADNPEKRSLWLAPILAFPTFFVLGLALQFKALKGFFSKAASNGWIENKYDWLPVKENGVFNPFAENAWFPINSLILAAIIGAIASYCLYLVLRKIDINEESRGFKGVERIFVWLQIITAAYVAFAHGANDRSNAIGPMAAVWQVLSNDSGMLMEKAPIPLWLILLGSAGIAIGVMTWGWRVMETVGKKITEITPTRGFAAEFGAATTILIFSMPFLAVPVSTTHTLVGAVVGVGLAGGAKAVDFRVFGKIAASWVASVPVAAFGAATIYIASGGDNLKMIILLPIAFIAVGYVMWNTRDGEVYVEEALSDAGSNEEKPATPFELFHEHAEAVEKTVSHMLEAVNKAAEGEDASEEIQATIDAELDADIIKSRLRDKMSESEFRLIVSLDDFLHMLSRQDRIADYAQNVAEQLSFRELYDDKEARELLIEMANAVSETVAVYEDAVEAMRDLSIGGETKVAKEKVAKLIKEVNLKEHEADVVEAKAAAHVFSTGDEHALAAMHMYRVLQRMDDVANACEKAANAFLPSLSR
;
A
#
# COMPACT_ATOMS: atom_id res chain seq x y z
N MET A 1 -30.30 -33.33 -2.84
CA MET A 1 -30.08 -32.40 -3.99
C MET A 1 -30.26 -30.93 -3.60
N VAL A 2 -31.34 -30.50 -2.93
CA VAL A 2 -31.56 -29.10 -2.53
C VAL A 2 -30.44 -28.59 -1.59
N VAL A 3 -30.07 -29.36 -0.57
CA VAL A 3 -28.99 -29.02 0.38
C VAL A 3 -27.65 -28.84 -0.35
N ILE A 4 -27.32 -29.68 -1.32
CA ILE A 4 -26.14 -29.56 -2.14
C ILE A 4 -26.14 -28.21 -2.91
N GLY A 5 -27.30 -27.89 -3.53
CA GLY A 5 -27.46 -26.61 -4.25
C GLY A 5 -27.24 -25.40 -3.34
N LEU A 6 -27.80 -25.41 -2.13
CA LEU A 6 -27.61 -24.37 -1.14
C LEU A 6 -26.16 -24.32 -0.64
N ALA A 7 -25.52 -25.45 -0.40
CA ALA A 7 -24.12 -25.54 -0.01
C ALA A 7 -23.18 -24.92 -1.08
N LEU A 8 -23.48 -25.16 -2.36
CA LEU A 8 -22.74 -24.55 -3.48
C LEU A 8 -22.91 -23.02 -3.51
N ILE A 9 -24.13 -22.53 -3.23
CA ILE A 9 -24.38 -21.07 -3.10
C ILE A 9 -23.59 -20.49 -1.93
N VAL A 10 -23.57 -21.16 -0.77
CA VAL A 10 -22.78 -20.74 0.40
C VAL A 10 -21.28 -20.75 0.07
N CYS A 11 -20.79 -21.78 -0.62
CA CYS A 11 -19.41 -21.87 -1.07
C CYS A 11 -19.04 -20.71 -2.04
N ALA A 12 -19.91 -20.43 -3.03
CA ALA A 12 -19.72 -19.33 -3.95
C ALA A 12 -19.73 -17.97 -3.22
N TYR A 13 -20.63 -17.80 -2.24
CA TYR A 13 -20.67 -16.62 -1.38
C TYR A 13 -19.42 -16.46 -0.51
N MET A 14 -18.92 -17.57 0.06
CA MET A 14 -17.63 -17.54 0.80
C MET A 14 -16.47 -17.17 -0.13
N ALA A 15 -16.38 -17.78 -1.31
CA ALA A 15 -15.34 -17.47 -2.29
C ALA A 15 -15.40 -16.02 -2.77
N TRP A 16 -16.61 -15.50 -3.00
CA TRP A 16 -16.82 -14.09 -3.32
C TRP A 16 -16.33 -13.15 -2.20
N ASN A 17 -16.66 -13.45 -0.93
CA ASN A 17 -16.18 -12.67 0.21
C ASN A 17 -14.66 -12.70 0.39
N ILE A 18 -14.01 -13.85 0.10
CA ILE A 18 -12.55 -13.96 0.10
C ILE A 18 -11.97 -12.92 -0.86
N GLY A 19 -12.40 -12.91 -2.13
CA GLY A 19 -11.93 -11.93 -3.09
C GLY A 19 -12.27 -10.50 -2.70
N ALA A 20 -13.46 -10.24 -2.19
CA ALA A 20 -13.93 -8.91 -1.81
C ALA A 20 -13.19 -8.31 -0.61
N ASN A 21 -12.84 -9.10 0.41
CA ASN A 21 -12.09 -8.62 1.57
C ASN A 21 -10.59 -8.57 1.30
N ASP A 22 -10.04 -9.61 0.69
CA ASP A 22 -8.60 -9.84 0.68
C ASP A 22 -7.88 -9.27 -0.54
N VAL A 23 -8.59 -8.74 -1.55
CA VAL A 23 -7.93 -8.01 -2.66
C VAL A 23 -7.08 -6.83 -2.18
N ALA A 24 -7.43 -6.25 -1.04
CA ALA A 24 -6.61 -5.22 -0.39
C ALA A 24 -5.23 -5.72 0.00
N ASN A 25 -5.10 -7.02 0.28
CA ASN A 25 -3.83 -7.66 0.62
C ASN A 25 -2.90 -7.78 -0.60
N ALA A 26 -3.47 -7.85 -1.81
CA ALA A 26 -2.68 -7.93 -3.04
C ALA A 26 -2.42 -6.56 -3.67
N MET A 27 -3.40 -5.64 -3.63
CA MET A 27 -3.40 -4.42 -4.43
C MET A 27 -3.42 -3.13 -3.61
N GLY A 28 -3.71 -3.19 -2.31
CA GLY A 28 -3.84 -2.00 -1.46
C GLY A 28 -2.58 -1.12 -1.47
N THR A 29 -1.42 -1.73 -1.37
CA THR A 29 -0.11 -1.04 -1.45
C THR A 29 0.15 -0.43 -2.81
N SER A 30 -0.18 -1.13 -3.92
CA SER A 30 0.02 -0.66 -5.29
C SER A 30 -0.94 0.47 -5.69
N VAL A 31 -2.19 0.44 -5.19
CA VAL A 31 -3.14 1.56 -5.35
C VAL A 31 -2.75 2.71 -4.44
N GLY A 32 -2.33 2.43 -3.20
CA GLY A 32 -1.87 3.44 -2.24
C GLY A 32 -0.65 4.23 -2.71
N SER A 33 0.33 3.57 -3.34
CA SER A 33 1.52 4.18 -3.93
C SER A 33 1.29 4.87 -5.28
N LYS A 34 0.09 4.74 -5.86
CA LYS A 34 -0.25 5.15 -7.24
C LYS A 34 0.51 4.37 -8.33
N ALA A 35 1.11 3.23 -8.04
CA ALA A 35 1.72 2.37 -9.05
C ALA A 35 0.67 1.81 -10.03
N LEU A 36 -0.56 1.59 -9.55
CA LEU A 36 -1.71 1.15 -10.33
C LEU A 36 -2.94 2.01 -10.04
N THR A 37 -3.72 2.27 -11.09
CA THR A 37 -5.09 2.75 -10.90
C THR A 37 -5.96 1.64 -10.31
N LEU A 38 -7.04 1.98 -9.61
CA LEU A 38 -7.96 1.00 -9.04
C LEU A 38 -8.46 -0.02 -10.09
N LYS A 39 -8.79 0.45 -11.29
CA LYS A 39 -9.25 -0.41 -12.39
C LYS A 39 -8.17 -1.40 -12.85
N GLN A 40 -6.93 -0.94 -13.00
CA GLN A 40 -5.80 -1.81 -13.37
C GLN A 40 -5.52 -2.84 -12.26
N ALA A 41 -5.52 -2.41 -11.01
CA ALA A 41 -5.32 -3.26 -9.85
C ALA A 41 -6.36 -4.39 -9.79
N VAL A 42 -7.64 -4.08 -9.94
CA VAL A 42 -8.74 -5.06 -9.95
C VAL A 42 -8.59 -6.08 -11.08
N ILE A 43 -8.22 -5.66 -12.29
CA ILE A 43 -8.02 -6.57 -13.43
C ILE A 43 -6.84 -7.51 -13.18
N ILE A 44 -5.70 -6.97 -12.74
CA ILE A 44 -4.50 -7.76 -12.45
C ILE A 44 -4.79 -8.74 -11.31
N ALA A 45 -5.42 -8.28 -10.22
CA ALA A 45 -5.79 -9.13 -9.09
C ALA A 45 -6.69 -10.28 -9.54
N ALA A 46 -7.78 -10.00 -10.27
CA ALA A 46 -8.71 -11.02 -10.72
C ALA A 46 -8.04 -12.12 -11.55
N ILE A 47 -7.11 -11.76 -12.45
CA ILE A 47 -6.38 -12.71 -13.28
C ILE A 47 -5.44 -13.56 -12.43
N PHE A 48 -4.61 -12.93 -11.58
CA PHE A 48 -3.57 -13.64 -10.85
C PHE A 48 -4.11 -14.40 -9.63
N GLU A 49 -5.16 -13.91 -8.96
CA GLU A 49 -5.84 -14.65 -7.89
C GLU A 49 -6.56 -15.87 -8.46
N PHE A 50 -7.25 -15.73 -9.59
CA PHE A 50 -7.81 -16.87 -10.29
C PHE A 50 -6.74 -17.91 -10.64
N ALA A 51 -5.62 -17.47 -11.23
CA ALA A 51 -4.53 -18.36 -11.61
C ALA A 51 -3.91 -19.07 -10.38
N GLY A 52 -3.64 -18.33 -9.29
CA GLY A 52 -3.15 -18.91 -8.04
C GLY A 52 -4.09 -19.93 -7.44
N ALA A 53 -5.39 -19.59 -7.36
CA ALA A 53 -6.43 -20.46 -6.85
C ALA A 53 -6.60 -21.73 -7.72
N PHE A 54 -6.59 -21.58 -9.02
CA PHE A 54 -6.79 -22.69 -9.94
C PHE A 54 -5.58 -23.63 -10.02
N PHE A 55 -4.36 -23.09 -10.16
CA PHE A 55 -3.17 -23.90 -10.43
C PHE A 55 -2.39 -24.33 -9.17
N ALA A 56 -2.54 -23.62 -8.05
CA ALA A 56 -1.58 -23.77 -6.93
C ALA A 56 -2.21 -24.03 -5.55
N GLY A 57 -3.55 -24.20 -5.43
CA GLY A 57 -4.25 -24.25 -4.13
C GLY A 57 -4.38 -25.63 -3.46
N ASP A 58 -3.90 -26.73 -4.04
CA ASP A 58 -4.23 -28.09 -3.57
C ASP A 58 -3.70 -28.43 -2.18
N ALA A 59 -2.45 -28.06 -1.87
CA ALA A 59 -1.79 -28.49 -0.64
C ALA A 59 -2.47 -27.98 0.64
N VAL A 60 -2.89 -26.71 0.63
CA VAL A 60 -3.55 -26.05 1.78
C VAL A 60 -5.01 -26.51 1.88
N THR A 61 -5.67 -26.75 0.74
CA THR A 61 -7.06 -27.23 0.69
C THR A 61 -7.24 -28.55 1.46
N ASP A 62 -6.30 -29.47 1.35
CA ASP A 62 -6.34 -30.73 2.11
C ASP A 62 -6.22 -30.52 3.62
N THR A 63 -5.44 -29.53 4.08
CA THR A 63 -5.31 -29.21 5.52
C THR A 63 -6.61 -28.66 6.09
N VAL A 64 -7.30 -27.78 5.37
CA VAL A 64 -8.61 -27.24 5.81
C VAL A 64 -9.72 -28.31 5.74
N ARG A 65 -9.68 -29.16 4.70
CA ARG A 65 -10.69 -30.20 4.49
C ARG A 65 -10.72 -31.29 5.56
N LYS A 66 -9.54 -31.77 5.97
CA LYS A 66 -9.40 -32.97 6.81
C LYS A 66 -8.33 -32.88 7.91
N GLY A 67 -7.64 -31.75 8.00
CA GLY A 67 -6.59 -31.59 8.99
C GLY A 67 -7.07 -31.00 10.32
N ILE A 68 -8.07 -30.12 10.29
CA ILE A 68 -8.58 -29.41 11.47
C ILE A 68 -9.53 -30.29 12.27
N LEU A 69 -10.49 -30.95 11.60
CA LEU A 69 -11.28 -32.01 12.20
C LEU A 69 -10.66 -33.37 11.87
N GLU A 70 -10.25 -34.07 12.91
CA GLU A 70 -9.65 -35.41 12.80
C GLU A 70 -10.76 -36.45 12.90
N VAL A 71 -10.98 -37.14 11.79
CA VAL A 71 -12.00 -38.20 11.69
C VAL A 71 -11.29 -39.51 11.43
N ASP A 72 -11.58 -40.52 12.23
CA ASP A 72 -11.14 -41.87 11.94
C ASP A 72 -12.02 -42.48 10.83
N PHE A 73 -11.49 -42.48 9.62
CA PHE A 73 -12.19 -42.98 8.42
C PHE A 73 -12.55 -44.47 8.48
N SER A 74 -12.04 -45.20 9.47
CA SER A 74 -12.37 -46.61 9.69
C SER A 74 -13.61 -46.80 10.55
N THR A 75 -13.96 -45.82 11.38
CA THR A 75 -15.05 -45.89 12.36
C THR A 75 -16.17 -44.88 12.11
N VAL A 76 -15.96 -43.90 11.23
CA VAL A 76 -16.96 -42.87 10.92
C VAL A 76 -18.11 -43.47 10.14
N ASP A 77 -19.32 -43.24 10.61
CA ASP A 77 -20.55 -43.65 9.92
C ASP A 77 -21.13 -42.49 9.06
N ALA A 78 -22.25 -42.81 8.35
CA ALA A 78 -22.92 -41.84 7.49
C ALA A 78 -23.57 -40.70 8.31
N GLY A 79 -23.99 -40.92 9.55
CA GLY A 79 -24.59 -39.91 10.42
C GLY A 79 -23.56 -38.86 10.84
N ILE A 80 -22.43 -39.28 11.41
CA ILE A 80 -21.33 -38.40 11.78
C ILE A 80 -20.78 -37.63 10.56
N SER A 81 -20.67 -38.33 9.40
CA SER A 81 -20.22 -37.69 8.16
C SER A 81 -21.19 -36.58 7.70
N GLN A 82 -22.49 -36.80 7.85
CA GLN A 82 -23.52 -35.79 7.55
C GLN A 82 -23.46 -34.61 8.50
N ASP A 83 -23.29 -34.86 9.81
CA ASP A 83 -23.12 -33.79 10.83
C ASP A 83 -21.90 -32.90 10.56
N ILE A 84 -20.79 -33.52 10.19
CA ILE A 84 -19.57 -32.78 9.77
C ILE A 84 -19.84 -31.96 8.50
N ALA A 85 -20.55 -32.52 7.51
CA ALA A 85 -20.88 -31.79 6.29
C ALA A 85 -21.78 -30.57 6.57
N PHE A 86 -22.79 -30.71 7.42
CA PHE A 86 -23.63 -29.59 7.86
C PHE A 86 -22.84 -28.55 8.70
N GLY A 87 -21.94 -29.03 9.53
CA GLY A 87 -21.01 -28.18 10.25
C GLY A 87 -20.15 -27.33 9.32
N PHE A 88 -19.62 -27.89 8.25
CA PHE A 88 -18.86 -27.13 7.26
C PHE A 88 -19.71 -26.11 6.49
N ILE A 89 -20.97 -26.41 6.19
CA ILE A 89 -21.91 -25.45 5.59
C ILE A 89 -22.15 -24.29 6.56
N ALA A 90 -22.39 -24.58 7.85
CA ALA A 90 -22.60 -23.59 8.89
C ALA A 90 -21.33 -22.71 9.09
N ALA A 91 -20.15 -23.33 9.09
CA ALA A 91 -18.87 -22.64 9.20
C ALA A 91 -18.62 -21.66 8.03
N MET A 92 -18.85 -22.12 6.78
CA MET A 92 -18.74 -21.26 5.60
C MET A 92 -19.74 -20.10 5.63
N MET A 93 -21.00 -20.35 6.02
CA MET A 93 -22.02 -19.30 6.09
C MET A 93 -21.68 -18.25 7.15
N ALA A 94 -21.28 -18.67 8.37
CA ALA A 94 -20.90 -17.78 9.45
C ALA A 94 -19.65 -16.95 9.09
N ALA A 95 -18.62 -17.57 8.53
CA ALA A 95 -17.39 -16.90 8.09
C ALA A 95 -17.70 -15.87 6.99
N ALA A 96 -18.46 -16.25 5.96
CA ALA A 96 -18.84 -15.36 4.87
C ALA A 96 -19.68 -14.17 5.36
N THR A 97 -20.59 -14.40 6.31
CA THR A 97 -21.38 -13.33 6.93
C THR A 97 -20.50 -12.35 7.68
N TRP A 98 -19.55 -12.84 8.48
CA TRP A 98 -18.58 -11.99 9.18
C TRP A 98 -17.73 -11.16 8.21
N LEU A 99 -17.24 -11.81 7.14
CA LEU A 99 -16.45 -11.13 6.10
C LEU A 99 -17.26 -10.03 5.41
N THR A 100 -18.52 -10.27 5.10
CA THR A 100 -19.43 -9.26 4.52
C THR A 100 -19.53 -8.03 5.43
N ILE A 101 -19.76 -8.23 6.73
CA ILE A 101 -19.86 -7.14 7.71
C ILE A 101 -18.52 -6.38 7.81
N ALA A 102 -17.42 -7.09 7.93
CA ALA A 102 -16.08 -6.50 8.05
C ALA A 102 -15.68 -5.70 6.79
N THR A 103 -15.92 -6.24 5.60
CA THR A 103 -15.64 -5.57 4.32
C THR A 103 -16.44 -4.27 4.20
N ARG A 104 -17.70 -4.30 4.63
CA ARG A 104 -18.54 -3.10 4.65
C ARG A 104 -18.00 -2.01 5.58
N MET A 105 -17.41 -2.41 6.71
CA MET A 105 -16.77 -1.50 7.66
C MET A 105 -15.36 -1.04 7.21
N GLY A 106 -14.89 -1.49 6.04
CA GLY A 106 -13.53 -1.24 5.55
C GLY A 106 -12.44 -1.90 6.40
N LEU A 107 -12.78 -2.97 7.15
CA LEU A 107 -11.83 -3.65 8.03
C LEU A 107 -11.16 -4.82 7.30
N PRO A 108 -9.82 -4.83 7.19
CA PRO A 108 -9.07 -5.96 6.67
C PRO A 108 -9.02 -7.07 7.72
N VAL A 109 -9.94 -8.02 7.64
CA VAL A 109 -10.01 -9.18 8.54
C VAL A 109 -9.42 -10.43 7.87
N SER A 110 -9.10 -11.44 8.67
CA SER A 110 -8.54 -12.69 8.15
C SER A 110 -9.64 -13.67 7.76
N THR A 111 -9.72 -14.01 6.49
CA THR A 111 -10.61 -15.05 5.96
C THR A 111 -10.27 -16.42 6.54
N THR A 112 -8.97 -16.72 6.69
CA THR A 112 -8.49 -17.97 7.30
C THR A 112 -8.90 -18.09 8.77
N HIS A 113 -8.81 -17.00 9.56
CA HIS A 113 -9.29 -17.02 10.94
C HIS A 113 -10.80 -17.26 11.03
N SER A 114 -11.54 -16.64 10.13
CA SER A 114 -13.00 -16.74 10.12
C SER A 114 -13.47 -18.18 9.82
N ILE A 115 -12.91 -18.82 8.81
CA ILE A 115 -13.32 -20.19 8.47
C ILE A 115 -12.83 -21.21 9.51
N ILE A 116 -11.59 -21.06 10.02
CA ILE A 116 -11.07 -21.95 11.06
C ILE A 116 -11.84 -21.78 12.37
N GLY A 117 -12.16 -20.52 12.73
CA GLY A 117 -13.04 -20.23 13.86
C GLY A 117 -14.39 -20.94 13.72
N GLY A 118 -15.03 -20.82 12.55
CA GLY A 118 -16.29 -21.52 12.25
C GLY A 118 -16.19 -23.05 12.39
N ILE A 119 -15.14 -23.65 11.82
CA ILE A 119 -14.88 -25.10 11.92
C ILE A 119 -14.66 -25.52 13.39
N LEU A 120 -13.89 -24.73 14.16
CA LEU A 120 -13.67 -25.01 15.58
C LEU A 120 -14.96 -24.89 16.41
N GLY A 121 -15.79 -23.87 16.13
CA GLY A 121 -17.08 -23.72 16.82
C GLY A 121 -18.00 -24.91 16.60
N VAL A 122 -18.08 -25.43 15.38
CA VAL A 122 -18.83 -26.64 15.08
C VAL A 122 -18.16 -27.88 15.69
N GLY A 123 -16.82 -27.99 15.60
CA GLY A 123 -16.08 -29.10 16.17
C GLY A 123 -16.34 -29.27 17.67
N LEU A 124 -16.37 -28.16 18.44
CA LEU A 124 -16.70 -28.18 19.85
C LEU A 124 -18.13 -28.69 20.13
N VAL A 125 -19.11 -28.32 19.28
CA VAL A 125 -20.49 -28.84 19.41
C VAL A 125 -20.53 -30.32 19.11
N LEU A 126 -19.86 -30.77 18.06
CA LEU A 126 -19.79 -32.19 17.67
C LEU A 126 -19.13 -33.04 18.78
N GLU A 127 -18.09 -32.56 19.44
CA GLU A 127 -17.44 -33.23 20.56
C GLU A 127 -18.40 -33.43 21.73
N VAL A 128 -19.25 -32.43 22.02
CA VAL A 128 -20.28 -32.52 23.05
C VAL A 128 -21.41 -33.50 22.66
N ASP A 129 -21.92 -33.38 21.43
CA ASP A 129 -23.06 -34.16 20.94
C ASP A 129 -22.72 -35.65 20.84
N HIS A 130 -21.53 -35.99 20.38
CA HIS A 130 -21.09 -37.38 20.19
C HIS A 130 -20.20 -37.92 21.30
N ASN A 131 -19.87 -37.10 22.32
CA ASN A 131 -18.94 -37.46 23.40
C ASN A 131 -17.63 -38.08 22.89
N ALA A 132 -17.06 -37.46 21.84
CA ALA A 132 -15.85 -37.88 21.14
C ALA A 132 -14.94 -36.69 20.85
N SER A 133 -13.66 -36.93 20.59
CA SER A 133 -12.73 -35.85 20.19
C SER A 133 -12.62 -35.81 18.66
N TYR A 134 -12.97 -34.67 18.08
CA TYR A 134 -12.87 -34.42 16.64
C TYR A 134 -11.87 -33.35 16.28
N ILE A 135 -11.46 -32.48 17.23
CA ILE A 135 -10.55 -31.38 16.92
C ILE A 135 -9.10 -31.86 17.01
N ASN A 136 -8.37 -31.72 15.89
CA ASN A 136 -6.93 -31.93 15.88
C ASN A 136 -6.19 -30.72 16.43
N TRP A 137 -6.06 -30.69 17.76
CA TRP A 137 -5.37 -29.59 18.47
C TRP A 137 -3.90 -29.42 18.05
N GLY A 138 -3.25 -30.47 17.52
CA GLY A 138 -1.88 -30.39 16.99
C GLY A 138 -1.82 -29.57 15.69
N VAL A 139 -2.79 -29.74 14.80
CA VAL A 139 -2.91 -28.94 13.56
C VAL A 139 -3.37 -27.53 13.89
N VAL A 140 -4.38 -27.38 14.77
CA VAL A 140 -4.85 -26.08 15.24
C VAL A 140 -3.70 -25.28 15.86
N GLY A 141 -2.87 -25.89 16.70
CA GLY A 141 -1.69 -25.24 17.28
C GLY A 141 -0.70 -24.74 16.23
N LYS A 142 -0.42 -25.54 15.17
CA LYS A 142 0.43 -25.11 14.03
C LYS A 142 -0.16 -23.91 13.30
N VAL A 143 -1.48 -23.90 13.10
CA VAL A 143 -2.18 -22.79 12.44
C VAL A 143 -2.13 -21.53 13.30
N VAL A 144 -2.43 -21.62 14.60
CA VAL A 144 -2.33 -20.48 15.53
C VAL A 144 -0.90 -19.94 15.59
N MET A 145 0.11 -20.81 15.61
CA MET A 145 1.51 -20.38 15.53
C MET A 145 1.83 -19.66 14.20
N SER A 146 1.20 -20.09 13.10
CA SER A 146 1.38 -19.41 11.80
C SER A 146 0.82 -17.99 11.80
N TRP A 147 -0.21 -17.69 12.60
CA TRP A 147 -0.80 -16.34 12.73
C TRP A 147 0.16 -15.34 13.36
N VAL A 148 1.11 -15.81 14.15
CA VAL A 148 2.19 -14.99 14.73
C VAL A 148 3.43 -15.03 13.81
N ALA A 149 3.79 -16.21 13.33
CA ALA A 149 5.00 -16.38 12.52
C ALA A 149 4.92 -15.68 11.16
N SER A 150 3.74 -15.67 10.51
CA SER A 150 3.59 -15.09 9.18
C SER A 150 3.74 -13.57 9.14
N PRO A 151 3.12 -12.75 10.03
CA PRO A 151 3.36 -11.32 10.03
C PRO A 151 4.79 -10.95 10.45
N LEU A 152 5.40 -11.71 11.36
CA LEU A 152 6.79 -11.50 11.74
C LEU A 152 7.74 -11.79 10.57
N MET A 153 7.58 -12.92 9.89
CA MET A 153 8.42 -13.28 8.74
C MET A 153 8.22 -12.32 7.57
N GLY A 154 6.96 -11.98 7.24
CA GLY A 154 6.64 -10.98 6.22
C GLY A 154 7.22 -9.62 6.55
N GLY A 155 7.10 -9.18 7.82
CA GLY A 155 7.66 -7.94 8.32
C GLY A 155 9.18 -7.90 8.27
N LEU A 156 9.87 -8.97 8.67
CA LEU A 156 11.32 -9.06 8.60
C LEU A 156 11.83 -9.04 7.16
N LEU A 157 11.23 -9.84 6.27
CA LEU A 157 11.61 -9.86 4.85
C LEU A 157 11.40 -8.49 4.20
N ALA A 158 10.28 -7.84 4.48
CA ALA A 158 9.97 -6.51 3.97
C ALA A 158 10.92 -5.45 4.54
N PHE A 159 11.19 -5.49 5.85
CA PHE A 159 12.15 -4.60 6.52
C PHE A 159 13.53 -4.69 5.86
N PHE A 160 14.09 -5.90 5.75
CA PHE A 160 15.42 -6.09 5.17
C PHE A 160 15.45 -5.74 3.69
N SER A 161 14.40 -6.07 2.92
CA SER A 161 14.30 -5.69 1.51
C SER A 161 14.32 -4.18 1.33
N TYR A 162 13.50 -3.43 2.08
CA TYR A 162 13.50 -1.98 2.00
C TYR A 162 14.79 -1.36 2.57
N TRP A 163 15.34 -1.93 3.64
CA TRP A 163 16.63 -1.49 4.18
C TRP A 163 17.77 -1.64 3.15
N ILE A 164 17.78 -2.74 2.37
CA ILE A 164 18.74 -2.93 1.28
C ILE A 164 18.51 -1.86 0.20
N ILE A 165 17.27 -1.63 -0.25
CA ILE A 165 16.93 -0.61 -1.24
C ILE A 165 17.42 0.77 -0.76
N LYS A 166 17.11 1.14 0.49
CA LYS A 166 17.53 2.40 1.09
C LYS A 166 19.05 2.55 1.04
N LYS A 167 19.79 1.56 1.54
CA LYS A 167 21.25 1.60 1.66
C LYS A 167 21.98 1.51 0.32
N THR A 168 21.45 0.75 -0.64
CA THR A 168 22.19 0.48 -1.89
C THR A 168 21.75 1.35 -3.05
N ILE A 169 20.50 1.87 -3.02
CA ILE A 169 19.92 2.68 -4.09
C ILE A 169 19.68 4.11 -3.62
N LEU A 170 18.82 4.31 -2.60
CA LEU A 170 18.37 5.65 -2.21
C LEU A 170 19.49 6.49 -1.57
N ASP A 171 20.43 5.88 -0.85
CA ASP A 171 21.59 6.55 -0.26
C ASP A 171 22.77 6.71 -1.25
N ALA A 172 22.60 6.42 -2.55
CA ALA A 172 23.66 6.52 -3.55
C ALA A 172 23.69 7.90 -4.22
N ASP A 173 24.88 8.33 -4.69
CA ASP A 173 25.07 9.62 -5.38
C ASP A 173 24.23 9.76 -6.67
N ASN A 174 23.95 8.65 -7.35
CA ASN A 174 23.11 8.59 -8.56
C ASN A 174 22.08 7.45 -8.41
N PRO A 175 21.04 7.67 -7.60
CA PRO A 175 20.12 6.60 -7.20
C PRO A 175 19.32 6.04 -8.38
N GLU A 176 18.92 6.87 -9.35
CA GLU A 176 18.21 6.45 -10.56
C GLU A 176 19.03 5.54 -11.45
N LYS A 177 20.31 5.84 -11.67
CA LYS A 177 21.21 4.98 -12.44
C LYS A 177 21.47 3.66 -11.73
N ARG A 178 21.60 3.72 -10.40
CA ARG A 178 21.83 2.55 -9.57
C ARG A 178 20.62 1.63 -9.53
N SER A 179 19.42 2.21 -9.51
CA SER A 179 18.18 1.44 -9.54
C SER A 179 17.99 0.65 -10.83
N LEU A 180 18.39 1.18 -11.99
CA LEU A 180 18.33 0.44 -13.27
C LEU A 180 19.11 -0.89 -13.24
N TRP A 181 20.20 -0.96 -12.47
CA TRP A 181 21.01 -2.17 -12.34
C TRP A 181 20.57 -3.07 -11.20
N LEU A 182 20.24 -2.48 -10.05
CA LEU A 182 19.94 -3.25 -8.85
C LEU A 182 18.48 -3.72 -8.80
N ALA A 183 17.53 -2.99 -9.39
CA ALA A 183 16.13 -3.38 -9.37
C ALA A 183 15.87 -4.77 -9.99
N PRO A 184 16.45 -5.16 -11.15
CA PRO A 184 16.32 -6.51 -11.68
C PRO A 184 16.93 -7.57 -10.77
N ILE A 185 18.03 -7.26 -10.09
CA ILE A 185 18.67 -8.17 -9.13
C ILE A 185 17.79 -8.35 -7.90
N LEU A 186 17.19 -7.28 -7.40
CA LEU A 186 16.25 -7.33 -6.28
C LEU A 186 14.95 -8.06 -6.63
N ALA A 187 14.55 -8.07 -7.90
CA ALA A 187 13.39 -8.83 -8.38
C ALA A 187 13.69 -10.34 -8.56
N PHE A 188 14.95 -10.73 -8.66
CA PHE A 188 15.35 -12.15 -8.86
C PHE A 188 14.75 -13.08 -7.81
N PRO A 189 14.81 -12.80 -6.48
CA PRO A 189 14.20 -13.68 -5.48
C PRO A 189 12.70 -13.88 -5.68
N THR A 190 11.96 -12.84 -6.14
CA THR A 190 10.55 -12.94 -6.48
C THR A 190 10.30 -13.98 -7.55
N PHE A 191 11.03 -13.89 -8.66
CA PHE A 191 10.89 -14.82 -9.78
C PHE A 191 11.37 -16.23 -9.42
N PHE A 192 12.42 -16.33 -8.60
CA PHE A 192 12.94 -17.61 -8.11
C PHE A 192 11.90 -18.36 -7.27
N VAL A 193 11.29 -17.69 -6.27
CA VAL A 193 10.26 -18.30 -5.40
C VAL A 193 8.99 -18.63 -6.19
N LEU A 194 8.58 -17.74 -7.11
CA LEU A 194 7.49 -18.01 -8.03
C LEU A 194 7.78 -19.24 -8.91
N GLY A 195 8.99 -19.36 -9.41
CA GLY A 195 9.46 -20.52 -10.19
C GLY A 195 9.35 -21.83 -9.40
N LEU A 196 9.74 -21.84 -8.12
CA LEU A 196 9.53 -22.99 -7.23
C LEU A 196 8.06 -23.29 -7.00
N ALA A 197 7.24 -22.26 -6.74
CA ALA A 197 5.82 -22.43 -6.52
C ALA A 197 5.11 -23.01 -7.74
N LEU A 198 5.44 -22.54 -8.94
CA LEU A 198 4.92 -23.07 -10.20
C LEU A 198 5.31 -24.54 -10.38
N GLN A 199 6.58 -24.91 -10.15
CA GLN A 199 7.01 -26.29 -10.25
C GLN A 199 6.31 -27.22 -9.26
N PHE A 200 6.27 -26.83 -7.97
CA PHE A 200 5.80 -27.71 -6.90
C PHE A 200 4.28 -27.82 -6.85
N LYS A 201 3.58 -26.84 -7.40
CA LYS A 201 2.11 -26.78 -7.34
C LYS A 201 1.48 -26.96 -8.73
N ALA A 202 1.75 -26.05 -9.67
CA ALA A 202 1.10 -26.05 -10.98
C ALA A 202 1.62 -27.15 -11.90
N LEU A 203 2.93 -27.39 -11.93
CA LEU A 203 3.56 -28.37 -12.82
C LEU A 203 3.73 -29.77 -12.21
N LYS A 204 3.20 -30.00 -11.00
CA LYS A 204 3.28 -31.31 -10.33
C LYS A 204 2.77 -32.45 -11.21
N GLY A 205 1.66 -32.26 -11.90
CA GLY A 205 1.08 -33.24 -12.82
C GLY A 205 1.98 -33.52 -14.02
N PHE A 206 2.64 -32.48 -14.55
CA PHE A 206 3.59 -32.61 -15.64
C PHE A 206 4.79 -33.47 -15.25
N PHE A 207 5.46 -33.19 -14.12
CA PHE A 207 6.60 -33.97 -13.64
C PHE A 207 6.22 -35.41 -13.32
N SER A 208 5.02 -35.62 -12.74
CA SER A 208 4.52 -36.97 -12.49
C SER A 208 4.33 -37.77 -13.80
N LYS A 209 3.77 -37.13 -14.85
CA LYS A 209 3.58 -37.73 -16.16
C LYS A 209 4.92 -37.93 -16.91
N ALA A 210 5.86 -36.99 -16.77
CA ALA A 210 7.20 -37.12 -17.34
C ALA A 210 7.95 -38.32 -16.76
N ALA A 211 7.85 -38.56 -15.46
CA ALA A 211 8.42 -39.75 -14.83
C ALA A 211 7.73 -41.05 -15.30
N SER A 212 6.39 -41.08 -15.40
CA SER A 212 5.68 -42.26 -15.91
C SER A 212 5.96 -42.58 -17.37
N ASN A 213 6.32 -41.55 -18.17
CA ASN A 213 6.70 -41.72 -19.57
C ASN A 213 8.21 -41.98 -19.77
N GLY A 214 8.98 -42.05 -18.69
CA GLY A 214 10.44 -42.27 -18.76
C GLY A 214 11.25 -41.06 -19.28
N TRP A 215 10.67 -39.86 -19.30
CA TRP A 215 11.37 -38.62 -19.69
C TRP A 215 12.33 -38.12 -18.59
N ILE A 216 12.01 -38.44 -17.35
CA ILE A 216 12.84 -38.20 -16.15
C ILE A 216 12.89 -39.48 -15.31
N GLU A 217 14.01 -39.71 -14.61
CA GLU A 217 14.18 -40.92 -13.82
C GLU A 217 13.24 -41.01 -12.64
N ASN A 218 13.14 -39.95 -11.84
CA ASN A 218 12.25 -39.87 -10.67
C ASN A 218 11.59 -38.50 -10.59
N LYS A 219 10.28 -38.50 -10.30
CA LYS A 219 9.55 -37.23 -10.07
C LYS A 219 10.08 -36.46 -8.87
N TYR A 220 10.64 -37.11 -7.86
CA TYR A 220 11.16 -36.46 -6.64
C TYR A 220 12.53 -35.80 -6.86
N ASP A 221 13.16 -35.98 -8.00
CA ASP A 221 14.28 -35.14 -8.40
C ASP A 221 13.89 -33.70 -8.75
N TRP A 222 12.57 -33.47 -8.97
CA TRP A 222 11.95 -32.22 -9.39
C TRP A 222 10.83 -31.75 -8.47
N LEU A 223 10.30 -32.61 -7.59
CA LEU A 223 9.21 -32.30 -6.70
C LEU A 223 9.61 -32.57 -5.24
N PRO A 224 9.19 -31.73 -4.28
CA PRO A 224 9.50 -31.95 -2.86
C PRO A 224 8.86 -33.23 -2.36
N VAL A 225 9.56 -33.92 -1.46
CA VAL A 225 9.00 -35.02 -0.69
C VAL A 225 8.20 -34.46 0.48
N LYS A 226 6.94 -34.86 0.62
CA LYS A 226 6.02 -34.33 1.63
C LYS A 226 6.26 -34.94 3.02
N GLU A 227 6.50 -36.27 3.06
CA GLU A 227 6.71 -37.03 4.30
C GLU A 227 8.17 -37.42 4.43
N ASN A 228 8.73 -37.25 5.62
CA ASN A 228 10.13 -37.55 5.94
C ASN A 228 11.18 -36.87 5.02
N GLY A 229 10.79 -35.72 4.44
CA GLY A 229 11.72 -34.91 3.64
C GLY A 229 12.80 -34.27 4.50
N VAL A 230 13.98 -34.05 3.90
CA VAL A 230 15.12 -33.40 4.54
C VAL A 230 15.46 -32.07 3.84
N PHE A 231 16.10 -31.17 4.57
CA PHE A 231 16.52 -29.87 4.04
C PHE A 231 17.72 -29.93 3.07
N ASN A 232 18.39 -31.10 3.00
CA ASN A 232 19.51 -31.29 2.08
C ASN A 232 19.01 -31.39 0.62
N PRO A 233 19.34 -30.44 -0.29
CA PRO A 233 18.86 -30.45 -1.67
C PRO A 233 19.39 -31.57 -2.55
N PHE A 234 20.46 -32.26 -2.12
CA PHE A 234 21.08 -33.40 -2.82
C PHE A 234 20.56 -34.76 -2.35
N ALA A 235 19.65 -34.78 -1.37
CA ALA A 235 19.06 -36.01 -0.89
C ALA A 235 17.91 -36.47 -1.81
N GLU A 236 17.70 -37.77 -1.95
CA GLU A 236 16.56 -38.32 -2.71
C GLU A 236 15.18 -37.92 -2.15
N ASN A 237 15.12 -37.55 -0.86
CA ASN A 237 13.93 -37.07 -0.17
C ASN A 237 14.02 -35.59 0.22
N ALA A 238 14.59 -34.74 -0.60
CA ALA A 238 14.79 -33.34 -0.34
C ALA A 238 13.43 -32.55 -0.33
N TRP A 239 13.31 -31.58 0.57
CA TRP A 239 12.23 -30.57 0.50
C TRP A 239 12.39 -29.62 -0.67
N PHE A 240 13.65 -29.35 -1.06
CA PHE A 240 14.00 -28.53 -2.23
C PHE A 240 15.01 -29.29 -3.09
N PRO A 241 14.56 -30.16 -4.03
CA PRO A 241 15.45 -30.90 -4.91
C PRO A 241 16.35 -29.96 -5.73
N ILE A 242 17.60 -30.32 -5.91
CA ILE A 242 18.62 -29.49 -6.60
C ILE A 242 18.18 -29.10 -8.01
N ASN A 243 17.53 -30.01 -8.75
CA ASN A 243 17.06 -29.73 -10.11
C ASN A 243 16.01 -28.64 -10.12
N SER A 244 15.11 -28.61 -9.11
CA SER A 244 14.10 -27.55 -8.96
C SER A 244 14.72 -26.21 -8.61
N LEU A 245 15.75 -26.20 -7.76
CA LEU A 245 16.49 -24.98 -7.42
C LEU A 245 17.19 -24.40 -8.64
N ILE A 246 17.85 -25.26 -9.44
CA ILE A 246 18.55 -24.84 -10.68
C ILE A 246 17.52 -24.29 -11.69
N LEU A 247 16.41 -25.02 -11.92
CA LEU A 247 15.39 -24.55 -12.87
C LEU A 247 14.74 -23.24 -12.41
N ALA A 248 14.44 -23.09 -11.12
CA ALA A 248 13.93 -21.84 -10.57
C ALA A 248 14.94 -20.69 -10.70
N ALA A 249 16.25 -20.97 -10.51
CA ALA A 249 17.31 -19.98 -10.69
C ALA A 249 17.42 -19.54 -12.16
N ILE A 250 17.32 -20.48 -13.11
CA ILE A 250 17.31 -20.16 -14.54
C ILE A 250 16.09 -19.30 -14.90
N ILE A 251 14.88 -19.68 -14.44
CA ILE A 251 13.66 -18.91 -14.66
C ILE A 251 13.83 -17.50 -14.08
N GLY A 252 14.30 -17.41 -12.83
CA GLY A 252 14.56 -16.14 -12.15
C GLY A 252 15.57 -15.26 -12.89
N ALA A 253 16.67 -15.84 -13.36
CA ALA A 253 17.69 -15.10 -14.10
C ALA A 253 17.17 -14.57 -15.45
N ILE A 254 16.43 -15.40 -16.21
CA ILE A 254 15.81 -15.00 -17.48
C ILE A 254 14.80 -13.87 -17.24
N ALA A 255 13.91 -14.02 -16.26
CA ALA A 255 12.88 -13.01 -15.95
C ALA A 255 13.52 -11.69 -15.50
N SER A 256 14.54 -11.74 -14.64
CA SER A 256 15.28 -10.55 -14.19
C SER A 256 16.03 -9.87 -15.35
N TYR A 257 16.59 -10.65 -16.27
CA TYR A 257 17.23 -10.10 -17.47
C TYR A 257 16.22 -9.46 -18.43
N CYS A 258 15.05 -10.07 -18.63
CA CYS A 258 13.95 -9.46 -19.39
C CYS A 258 13.49 -8.14 -18.74
N LEU A 259 13.35 -8.13 -17.41
CA LEU A 259 13.03 -6.90 -16.67
C LEU A 259 14.10 -5.81 -16.89
N TYR A 260 15.39 -6.17 -16.82
CA TYR A 260 16.48 -5.24 -17.11
C TYR A 260 16.35 -4.60 -18.50
N LEU A 261 16.01 -5.42 -19.53
CA LEU A 261 15.83 -4.92 -20.89
C LEU A 261 14.62 -3.95 -21.03
N VAL A 262 13.58 -4.15 -20.23
CA VAL A 262 12.42 -3.26 -20.15
C VAL A 262 12.79 -1.95 -19.45
N LEU A 263 13.42 -2.04 -18.28
CA LEU A 263 13.77 -0.87 -17.47
C LEU A 263 14.76 0.07 -18.19
N ARG A 264 15.68 -0.47 -18.99
CA ARG A 264 16.61 0.33 -19.82
C ARG A 264 15.92 1.25 -20.84
N LYS A 265 14.66 1.00 -21.17
CA LYS A 265 13.88 1.83 -22.11
C LYS A 265 13.14 2.98 -21.43
N ILE A 266 13.18 3.03 -20.09
CA ILE A 266 12.57 4.13 -19.34
C ILE A 266 13.45 5.36 -19.51
N ASP A 267 12.87 6.40 -20.09
CA ASP A 267 13.52 7.70 -20.23
C ASP A 267 13.49 8.43 -18.87
N ILE A 268 14.68 8.78 -18.39
CA ILE A 268 14.86 9.51 -17.14
C ILE A 268 15.31 10.92 -17.52
N ASN A 269 14.33 11.83 -17.65
CA ASN A 269 14.54 13.24 -17.94
C ASN A 269 15.13 13.96 -16.71
N GLU A 270 15.60 15.21 -16.89
CA GLU A 270 16.13 16.03 -15.78
C GLU A 270 15.12 16.20 -14.62
N GLU A 271 13.84 16.38 -14.93
CA GLU A 271 12.73 16.45 -13.98
C GLU A 271 12.49 15.14 -13.20
N SER A 272 12.98 14.02 -13.70
CA SER A 272 12.86 12.67 -13.11
C SER A 272 14.14 12.19 -12.46
N ARG A 273 15.10 13.07 -12.15
CA ARG A 273 16.34 12.69 -11.44
C ARG A 273 16.10 12.47 -9.95
N GLY A 274 16.99 11.71 -9.35
CA GLY A 274 16.96 11.45 -7.90
C GLY A 274 15.85 10.47 -7.51
N PHE A 275 15.16 10.79 -6.42
CA PHE A 275 14.13 9.95 -5.82
C PHE A 275 12.97 9.66 -6.77
N LYS A 276 12.45 10.66 -7.49
CA LYS A 276 11.36 10.49 -8.46
C LYS A 276 11.70 9.45 -9.55
N GLY A 277 12.95 9.45 -10.02
CA GLY A 277 13.42 8.47 -11.02
C GLY A 277 13.48 7.05 -10.47
N VAL A 278 13.89 6.88 -9.23
CA VAL A 278 13.89 5.57 -8.56
C VAL A 278 12.46 5.05 -8.43
N GLU A 279 11.53 5.86 -7.92
CA GLU A 279 10.13 5.44 -7.73
C GLU A 279 9.48 5.07 -9.08
N ARG A 280 9.76 5.82 -10.16
CA ARG A 280 9.28 5.49 -11.51
C ARG A 280 9.76 4.13 -12.00
N ILE A 281 10.99 3.72 -11.67
CA ILE A 281 11.52 2.39 -11.96
C ILE A 281 10.82 1.35 -11.11
N PHE A 282 10.64 1.63 -9.80
CA PHE A 282 10.05 0.70 -8.86
C PHE A 282 8.55 0.49 -9.06
N VAL A 283 7.82 1.37 -9.74
CA VAL A 283 6.44 1.13 -10.20
C VAL A 283 6.35 -0.20 -10.95
N TRP A 284 7.27 -0.50 -11.87
CA TRP A 284 7.27 -1.76 -12.62
C TRP A 284 7.51 -2.98 -11.73
N LEU A 285 8.43 -2.85 -10.77
CA LEU A 285 8.70 -3.91 -9.81
C LEU A 285 7.48 -4.15 -8.91
N GLN A 286 6.85 -3.08 -8.45
CA GLN A 286 5.66 -3.16 -7.61
C GLN A 286 4.48 -3.80 -8.35
N ILE A 287 4.25 -3.50 -9.62
CA ILE A 287 3.22 -4.18 -10.44
C ILE A 287 3.49 -5.69 -10.49
N ILE A 288 4.74 -6.09 -10.66
CA ILE A 288 5.13 -7.50 -10.67
C ILE A 288 4.88 -8.15 -9.31
N THR A 289 5.26 -7.48 -8.22
CA THR A 289 5.04 -8.04 -6.87
C THR A 289 3.59 -8.02 -6.44
N ALA A 290 2.78 -7.06 -6.89
CA ALA A 290 1.33 -7.07 -6.70
C ALA A 290 0.68 -8.30 -7.36
N ALA A 291 1.05 -8.60 -8.62
CA ALA A 291 0.61 -9.82 -9.30
C ALA A 291 1.11 -11.10 -8.58
N TYR A 292 2.32 -11.04 -8.02
CA TYR A 292 2.89 -12.13 -7.24
C TYR A 292 2.13 -12.35 -5.91
N VAL A 293 1.74 -11.29 -5.19
CA VAL A 293 0.89 -11.39 -4.00
C VAL A 293 -0.50 -11.94 -4.36
N ALA A 294 -1.11 -11.44 -5.44
CA ALA A 294 -2.41 -11.92 -5.90
C ALA A 294 -2.38 -13.44 -6.21
N PHE A 295 -1.33 -13.90 -6.90
CA PHE A 295 -1.14 -15.33 -7.15
C PHE A 295 -0.95 -16.13 -5.84
N ALA A 296 -0.12 -15.63 -4.92
CA ALA A 296 0.14 -16.28 -3.62
C ALA A 296 -1.13 -16.34 -2.77
N HIS A 297 -1.93 -15.27 -2.76
CA HIS A 297 -3.23 -15.18 -2.08
C HIS A 297 -4.19 -16.22 -2.62
N GLY A 298 -4.46 -16.22 -3.92
CA GLY A 298 -5.36 -17.23 -4.53
C GLY A 298 -4.91 -18.67 -4.24
N ALA A 299 -3.60 -18.95 -4.25
CA ALA A 299 -3.03 -20.25 -3.93
C ALA A 299 -3.23 -20.69 -2.48
N ASN A 300 -3.34 -19.76 -1.53
CA ASN A 300 -3.57 -20.02 -0.11
C ASN A 300 -5.08 -20.06 0.20
N ASP A 301 -5.83 -19.04 -0.21
CA ASP A 301 -7.14 -18.74 0.34
C ASP A 301 -8.29 -19.43 -0.38
N ARG A 302 -8.06 -20.01 -1.57
CA ARG A 302 -9.00 -20.98 -2.15
C ARG A 302 -9.40 -22.06 -1.14
N SER A 303 -8.49 -22.48 -0.30
CA SER A 303 -8.71 -23.52 0.71
C SER A 303 -9.86 -23.19 1.67
N ASN A 304 -10.08 -21.90 1.94
CA ASN A 304 -11.06 -21.41 2.90
C ASN A 304 -12.52 -21.61 2.44
N ALA A 305 -12.75 -21.70 1.12
CA ALA A 305 -14.06 -22.02 0.54
C ALA A 305 -14.13 -23.48 0.03
N ILE A 306 -13.11 -23.91 -0.73
CA ILE A 306 -13.13 -25.21 -1.41
C ILE A 306 -12.80 -26.37 -0.46
N GLY A 307 -12.00 -26.13 0.61
CA GLY A 307 -11.71 -27.17 1.60
C GLY A 307 -12.97 -27.75 2.24
N PRO A 308 -13.75 -26.94 2.96
CA PRO A 308 -15.01 -27.36 3.56
C PRO A 308 -16.00 -27.89 2.52
N MET A 309 -16.17 -27.20 1.37
CA MET A 309 -17.10 -27.61 0.34
C MET A 309 -16.74 -28.95 -0.31
N ALA A 310 -15.46 -29.28 -0.45
CA ALA A 310 -15.04 -30.57 -0.97
C ALA A 310 -15.46 -31.75 -0.05
N ALA A 311 -15.42 -31.53 1.27
CA ALA A 311 -15.93 -32.49 2.23
C ALA A 311 -17.47 -32.62 2.15
N VAL A 312 -18.17 -31.48 2.10
CA VAL A 312 -19.64 -31.43 1.91
C VAL A 312 -20.04 -32.16 0.64
N TRP A 313 -19.38 -31.86 -0.48
CA TRP A 313 -19.65 -32.51 -1.76
C TRP A 313 -19.45 -34.03 -1.69
N GLN A 314 -18.33 -34.46 -1.08
CA GLN A 314 -18.03 -35.87 -0.94
C GLN A 314 -19.12 -36.63 -0.17
N VAL A 315 -19.60 -36.08 0.95
CA VAL A 315 -20.65 -36.72 1.77
C VAL A 315 -22.00 -36.73 1.07
N LEU A 316 -22.41 -35.56 0.55
CA LEU A 316 -23.79 -35.40 0.05
C LEU A 316 -23.99 -35.89 -1.41
N SER A 317 -22.93 -36.11 -2.18
CA SER A 317 -23.01 -36.63 -3.57
C SER A 317 -22.68 -38.11 -3.70
N ASN A 318 -22.19 -38.76 -2.64
CA ASN A 318 -21.82 -40.17 -2.67
C ASN A 318 -22.94 -41.02 -2.08
N ASP A 319 -23.23 -42.16 -2.71
CA ASP A 319 -24.26 -43.12 -2.25
C ASP A 319 -23.98 -43.70 -0.85
N SER A 320 -22.68 -43.76 -0.47
CA SER A 320 -22.31 -44.20 0.89
C SER A 320 -22.61 -43.17 1.96
N GLY A 321 -22.70 -41.87 1.61
CA GLY A 321 -22.86 -40.78 2.56
C GLY A 321 -21.68 -40.59 3.51
N MET A 322 -20.53 -41.21 3.23
CA MET A 322 -19.38 -41.25 4.12
C MET A 322 -18.22 -40.37 3.65
N LEU A 323 -17.49 -39.76 4.60
CA LEU A 323 -16.22 -39.12 4.33
C LEU A 323 -15.16 -40.16 3.95
N MET A 324 -14.35 -39.86 2.93
CA MET A 324 -13.24 -40.73 2.50
C MET A 324 -11.89 -40.01 2.63
N GLU A 325 -10.86 -40.72 3.05
CA GLU A 325 -9.52 -40.17 3.19
C GLU A 325 -8.95 -39.58 1.88
N LYS A 326 -9.20 -40.30 0.77
CA LYS A 326 -8.68 -39.92 -0.57
C LYS A 326 -9.84 -39.77 -1.55
N ALA A 327 -10.32 -38.56 -1.72
CA ALA A 327 -11.27 -38.20 -2.76
C ALA A 327 -10.71 -37.03 -3.58
N PRO A 328 -10.65 -37.14 -4.92
CA PRO A 328 -10.26 -36.04 -5.77
C PRO A 328 -11.28 -34.91 -5.71
N ILE A 329 -10.81 -33.67 -5.62
CA ILE A 329 -11.69 -32.50 -5.72
C ILE A 329 -12.09 -32.35 -7.20
N PRO A 330 -13.39 -32.30 -7.54
CA PRO A 330 -13.83 -32.12 -8.91
C PRO A 330 -13.31 -30.80 -9.49
N LEU A 331 -12.86 -30.81 -10.75
CA LEU A 331 -12.34 -29.65 -11.43
C LEU A 331 -13.31 -28.46 -11.47
N TRP A 332 -14.62 -28.77 -11.69
CA TRP A 332 -15.64 -27.73 -11.71
C TRP A 332 -15.80 -27.01 -10.34
N LEU A 333 -15.55 -27.72 -9.23
CA LEU A 333 -15.59 -27.11 -7.90
C LEU A 333 -14.38 -26.18 -7.68
N ILE A 334 -13.21 -26.56 -8.19
CA ILE A 334 -12.02 -25.69 -8.22
C ILE A 334 -12.31 -24.43 -9.04
N LEU A 335 -12.95 -24.58 -10.21
CA LEU A 335 -13.36 -23.45 -11.05
C LEU A 335 -14.37 -22.55 -10.35
N LEU A 336 -15.37 -23.11 -9.65
CA LEU A 336 -16.35 -22.34 -8.88
C LEU A 336 -15.68 -21.44 -7.83
N GLY A 337 -14.77 -22.01 -7.04
CA GLY A 337 -14.05 -21.25 -6.01
C GLY A 337 -13.12 -20.19 -6.61
N SER A 338 -12.34 -20.54 -7.62
CA SER A 338 -11.42 -19.61 -8.27
C SER A 338 -12.17 -18.45 -8.96
N ALA A 339 -13.28 -18.76 -9.65
CA ALA A 339 -14.13 -17.74 -10.26
C ALA A 339 -14.85 -16.88 -9.21
N GLY A 340 -15.31 -17.48 -8.10
CA GLY A 340 -15.92 -16.77 -6.99
C GLY A 340 -14.99 -15.72 -6.42
N ILE A 341 -13.72 -16.08 -6.15
CA ILE A 341 -12.68 -15.14 -5.68
C ILE A 341 -12.49 -13.99 -6.69
N ALA A 342 -12.28 -14.31 -7.98
CA ALA A 342 -12.08 -13.29 -9.01
C ALA A 342 -13.28 -12.33 -9.15
N ILE A 343 -14.50 -12.84 -9.06
CA ILE A 343 -15.73 -12.02 -9.08
C ILE A 343 -15.81 -11.13 -7.84
N GLY A 344 -15.42 -11.63 -6.66
CA GLY A 344 -15.36 -10.88 -5.42
C GLY A 344 -14.42 -9.68 -5.54
N VAL A 345 -13.20 -9.91 -6.06
CA VAL A 345 -12.23 -8.88 -6.39
C VAL A 345 -12.81 -7.77 -7.25
N MET A 346 -13.52 -8.16 -8.33
CA MET A 346 -14.05 -7.21 -9.31
C MET A 346 -15.22 -6.39 -8.81
N THR A 347 -15.95 -6.86 -7.81
CA THR A 347 -17.24 -6.26 -7.43
C THR A 347 -17.19 -5.41 -6.18
N TRP A 348 -16.40 -5.74 -5.15
CA TRP A 348 -16.53 -5.09 -3.84
C TRP A 348 -15.23 -4.82 -3.07
N GLY A 349 -14.06 -5.17 -3.61
CA GLY A 349 -12.78 -5.11 -2.91
C GLY A 349 -12.20 -3.72 -2.65
N TRP A 350 -12.67 -2.69 -3.33
CA TRP A 350 -12.10 -1.33 -3.27
C TRP A 350 -12.13 -0.69 -1.87
N ARG A 351 -13.14 -0.99 -1.03
CA ARG A 351 -13.31 -0.40 0.31
C ARG A 351 -12.18 -0.74 1.28
N VAL A 352 -11.71 -1.97 1.23
CA VAL A 352 -10.62 -2.42 2.13
C VAL A 352 -9.26 -2.00 1.62
N MET A 353 -9.10 -1.84 0.29
CA MET A 353 -7.84 -1.36 -0.31
C MET A 353 -7.39 -0.01 0.24
N GLU A 354 -8.32 0.90 0.48
CA GLU A 354 -8.01 2.23 1.01
C GLU A 354 -7.42 2.16 2.42
N THR A 355 -7.97 1.30 3.30
CA THR A 355 -7.46 1.15 4.67
C THR A 355 -6.02 0.63 4.70
N VAL A 356 -5.71 -0.39 3.90
CA VAL A 356 -4.37 -1.00 3.84
C VAL A 356 -3.38 -0.09 3.13
N GLY A 357 -3.81 0.57 2.03
CA GLY A 357 -2.92 1.36 1.18
C GLY A 357 -2.55 2.73 1.71
N LYS A 358 -3.38 3.32 2.60
CA LYS A 358 -3.20 4.73 3.00
C LYS A 358 -3.09 4.95 4.52
N LYS A 359 -3.65 4.07 5.37
CA LYS A 359 -3.86 4.38 6.80
C LYS A 359 -2.80 3.81 7.75
N ILE A 360 -1.99 2.82 7.36
CA ILE A 360 -0.99 2.15 8.21
C ILE A 360 0.35 2.88 8.18
N THR A 361 0.85 3.13 6.98
CA THR A 361 2.08 3.90 6.70
C THR A 361 1.99 4.47 5.29
N GLU A 362 2.75 5.52 5.02
CA GLU A 362 2.86 6.05 3.66
C GLU A 362 3.60 5.05 2.77
N ILE A 363 2.97 4.64 1.68
CA ILE A 363 3.51 3.65 0.75
C ILE A 363 3.96 4.35 -0.54
N THR A 364 5.25 4.25 -0.83
CA THR A 364 5.84 4.58 -2.12
C THR A 364 6.08 3.29 -2.93
N PRO A 365 6.33 3.35 -4.25
CA PRO A 365 6.63 2.17 -5.05
C PRO A 365 7.78 1.31 -4.51
N THR A 366 8.85 1.90 -3.98
CA THR A 366 9.95 1.16 -3.34
C THR A 366 9.52 0.43 -2.07
N ARG A 367 8.71 1.07 -1.22
CA ARG A 367 8.14 0.48 0.00
C ARG A 367 7.11 -0.59 -0.34
N GLY A 368 6.25 -0.32 -1.32
CA GLY A 368 5.25 -1.25 -1.81
C GLY A 368 5.88 -2.54 -2.35
N PHE A 369 6.89 -2.42 -3.23
CA PHE A 369 7.66 -3.57 -3.70
C PHE A 369 8.20 -4.43 -2.55
N ALA A 370 8.85 -3.80 -1.56
CA ALA A 370 9.43 -4.53 -0.44
C ALA A 370 8.38 -5.22 0.44
N ALA A 371 7.24 -4.55 0.71
CA ALA A 371 6.13 -5.11 1.47
C ALA A 371 5.49 -6.29 0.75
N GLU A 372 5.16 -6.12 -0.53
CA GLU A 372 4.55 -7.15 -1.36
C GLU A 372 5.48 -8.36 -1.55
N PHE A 373 6.79 -8.13 -1.78
CA PHE A 373 7.78 -9.20 -1.83
C PHE A 373 7.84 -10.01 -0.54
N GLY A 374 7.91 -9.33 0.62
CA GLY A 374 7.95 -9.98 1.92
C GLY A 374 6.69 -10.79 2.21
N ALA A 375 5.52 -10.23 1.91
CA ALA A 375 4.23 -10.88 2.12
C ALA A 375 4.07 -12.11 1.21
N ALA A 376 4.21 -11.96 -0.11
CA ALA A 376 4.01 -13.06 -1.06
C ALA A 376 5.00 -14.21 -0.85
N THR A 377 6.27 -13.88 -0.60
CA THR A 377 7.30 -14.89 -0.31
C THR A 377 6.93 -15.70 0.93
N THR A 378 6.50 -15.03 2.00
CA THR A 378 6.05 -15.71 3.23
C THR A 378 4.84 -16.60 2.96
N ILE A 379 3.79 -16.10 2.32
CA ILE A 379 2.57 -16.85 1.99
C ILE A 379 2.92 -18.11 1.18
N LEU A 380 3.74 -17.97 0.14
CA LEU A 380 4.12 -19.11 -0.70
C LEU A 380 4.98 -20.14 0.04
N ILE A 381 5.91 -19.73 0.89
CA ILE A 381 6.71 -20.66 1.71
C ILE A 381 5.82 -21.50 2.61
N PHE A 382 4.89 -20.88 3.35
CA PHE A 382 3.95 -21.61 4.21
C PHE A 382 2.99 -22.51 3.44
N SER A 383 2.63 -22.10 2.21
CA SER A 383 1.75 -22.88 1.33
C SER A 383 2.48 -23.98 0.55
N MET A 384 3.80 -24.11 0.66
CA MET A 384 4.55 -25.19 -0.01
C MET A 384 4.13 -26.57 0.49
N PRO A 385 4.17 -27.62 -0.35
CA PRO A 385 3.67 -28.96 0.00
C PRO A 385 4.28 -29.57 1.27
N PHE A 386 5.50 -29.22 1.63
CA PHE A 386 6.18 -29.71 2.83
C PHE A 386 5.75 -29.02 4.13
N LEU A 387 5.21 -27.80 4.08
CA LEU A 387 4.58 -27.13 5.21
C LEU A 387 3.05 -27.27 5.15
N ALA A 388 2.45 -26.86 4.05
CA ALA A 388 1.01 -26.91 3.78
C ALA A 388 0.14 -26.32 4.92
N VAL A 389 0.64 -25.25 5.57
CA VAL A 389 -0.06 -24.57 6.67
C VAL A 389 -0.83 -23.39 6.10
N PRO A 390 -2.15 -23.30 6.34
CA PRO A 390 -2.93 -22.13 5.98
C PRO A 390 -2.47 -20.92 6.82
N VAL A 391 -2.09 -19.85 6.16
CA VAL A 391 -1.68 -18.58 6.81
C VAL A 391 -2.69 -17.49 6.54
N SER A 392 -2.72 -16.50 7.40
CA SER A 392 -3.47 -15.27 7.16
C SER A 392 -2.69 -14.35 6.22
N THR A 393 -3.18 -14.18 5.01
CA THR A 393 -2.62 -13.27 4.01
C THR A 393 -2.68 -11.82 4.49
N THR A 394 -3.77 -11.44 5.17
CA THR A 394 -3.95 -10.11 5.78
C THR A 394 -2.90 -9.83 6.86
N HIS A 395 -2.68 -10.77 7.80
CA HIS A 395 -1.64 -10.62 8.82
C HIS A 395 -0.26 -10.46 8.21
N THR A 396 0.02 -11.29 7.20
CA THR A 396 1.33 -11.30 6.54
C THR A 396 1.61 -9.98 5.84
N LEU A 397 0.63 -9.43 5.09
CA LEU A 397 0.81 -8.15 4.42
C LEU A 397 0.88 -6.98 5.42
N VAL A 398 -0.02 -6.92 6.39
CA VAL A 398 0.02 -5.85 7.40
C VAL A 398 1.33 -5.89 8.17
N GLY A 399 1.82 -7.08 8.51
CA GLY A 399 3.17 -7.25 9.08
C GLY A 399 4.27 -6.72 8.17
N ALA A 400 4.19 -7.00 6.87
CA ALA A 400 5.15 -6.50 5.88
C ALA A 400 5.10 -4.98 5.73
N VAL A 401 3.90 -4.37 5.72
CA VAL A 401 3.70 -2.92 5.69
C VAL A 401 4.28 -2.25 6.94
N VAL A 402 4.07 -2.84 8.12
CA VAL A 402 4.72 -2.39 9.36
C VAL A 402 6.24 -2.52 9.25
N GLY A 403 6.75 -3.61 8.68
CA GLY A 403 8.18 -3.86 8.49
C GLY A 403 8.85 -2.77 7.64
N VAL A 404 8.27 -2.39 6.49
CA VAL A 404 8.82 -1.30 5.65
C VAL A 404 8.70 0.05 6.36
N GLY A 405 7.61 0.29 7.09
CA GLY A 405 7.44 1.49 7.90
C GLY A 405 8.55 1.64 8.94
N LEU A 406 8.87 0.57 9.67
CA LEU A 406 9.96 0.54 10.65
C LEU A 406 11.34 0.77 10.00
N ALA A 407 11.59 0.21 8.81
CA ALA A 407 12.83 0.44 8.06
C ALA A 407 12.96 1.88 7.55
N GLY A 408 11.82 2.56 7.30
CA GLY A 408 11.75 3.98 6.97
C GLY A 408 11.92 4.90 8.18
N GLY A 409 11.72 4.38 9.40
CA GLY A 409 11.76 5.09 10.68
C GLY A 409 10.56 4.73 11.54
N ALA A 410 10.76 4.48 12.84
CA ALA A 410 9.70 3.96 13.74
C ALA A 410 8.46 4.88 13.83
N LYS A 411 8.61 6.17 13.58
CA LYS A 411 7.51 7.15 13.56
C LYS A 411 6.62 7.02 12.31
N ALA A 412 7.06 6.32 11.27
CA ALA A 412 6.33 6.14 10.03
C ALA A 412 5.18 5.13 10.13
N VAL A 413 4.99 4.42 11.28
CA VAL A 413 3.93 3.43 11.48
C VAL A 413 2.83 3.94 12.40
N ASP A 414 1.54 3.84 11.98
CA ASP A 414 0.40 4.09 12.85
C ASP A 414 0.02 2.88 13.70
N PHE A 415 0.56 2.83 14.90
CA PHE A 415 0.23 1.78 15.85
C PHE A 415 -1.21 1.81 16.37
N ARG A 416 -1.96 2.93 16.23
CA ARG A 416 -3.38 3.00 16.58
C ARG A 416 -4.22 2.27 15.54
N VAL A 417 -3.96 2.53 14.26
CA VAL A 417 -4.61 1.82 13.15
C VAL A 417 -4.23 0.35 13.19
N PHE A 418 -2.94 0.03 13.37
CA PHE A 418 -2.48 -1.35 13.54
C PHE A 418 -3.21 -2.05 14.69
N GLY A 419 -3.38 -1.41 15.86
CA GLY A 419 -4.09 -1.97 17.01
C GLY A 419 -5.57 -2.26 16.72
N LYS A 420 -6.28 -1.39 15.98
CA LYS A 420 -7.66 -1.64 15.56
C LYS A 420 -7.76 -2.85 14.63
N ILE A 421 -6.83 -2.96 13.68
CA ILE A 421 -6.76 -4.10 12.76
C ILE A 421 -6.47 -5.39 13.55
N ALA A 422 -5.48 -5.39 14.45
CA ALA A 422 -5.14 -6.55 15.28
C ALA A 422 -6.32 -6.99 16.18
N ALA A 423 -7.09 -6.06 16.73
CA ALA A 423 -8.30 -6.37 17.49
C ALA A 423 -9.36 -7.07 16.63
N SER A 424 -9.55 -6.65 15.37
CA SER A 424 -10.48 -7.30 14.43
C SER A 424 -10.06 -8.74 14.09
N TRP A 425 -8.75 -9.02 14.05
CA TRP A 425 -8.23 -10.37 13.83
C TRP A 425 -8.58 -11.31 14.99
N VAL A 426 -8.39 -10.85 16.24
CA VAL A 426 -8.73 -11.62 17.43
C VAL A 426 -10.24 -11.87 17.50
N ALA A 427 -11.05 -10.88 17.13
CA ALA A 427 -12.52 -11.00 17.12
C ALA A 427 -13.04 -11.99 16.07
N SER A 428 -12.33 -12.17 14.94
CA SER A 428 -12.81 -13.01 13.82
C SER A 428 -13.05 -14.47 14.23
N VAL A 429 -12.17 -15.05 15.07
CA VAL A 429 -12.27 -16.45 15.49
C VAL A 429 -13.52 -16.69 16.37
N PRO A 430 -13.73 -15.98 17.50
CA PRO A 430 -14.89 -16.23 18.35
C PRO A 430 -16.22 -15.85 17.67
N VAL A 431 -16.25 -14.80 16.85
CA VAL A 431 -17.47 -14.39 16.13
C VAL A 431 -17.89 -15.48 15.14
N ALA A 432 -16.96 -15.97 14.33
CA ALA A 432 -17.25 -17.02 13.37
C ALA A 432 -17.57 -18.36 14.07
N ALA A 433 -16.88 -18.70 15.17
CA ALA A 433 -17.15 -19.91 15.95
C ALA A 433 -18.55 -19.89 16.55
N PHE A 434 -18.94 -18.78 17.19
CA PHE A 434 -20.28 -18.63 17.76
C PHE A 434 -21.37 -18.67 16.68
N GLY A 435 -21.17 -17.95 15.56
CA GLY A 435 -22.11 -17.96 14.44
C GLY A 435 -22.30 -19.35 13.84
N ALA A 436 -21.20 -20.07 13.61
CA ALA A 436 -21.24 -21.43 13.05
C ALA A 436 -21.90 -22.43 14.00
N ALA A 437 -21.52 -22.40 15.28
CA ALA A 437 -22.16 -23.24 16.31
C ALA A 437 -23.66 -22.97 16.40
N THR A 438 -24.10 -21.70 16.36
CA THR A 438 -25.51 -21.32 16.40
C THR A 438 -26.27 -21.87 15.21
N ILE A 439 -25.75 -21.73 13.97
CA ILE A 439 -26.38 -22.25 12.76
C ILE A 439 -26.46 -23.79 12.81
N TYR A 440 -25.38 -24.43 13.26
CA TYR A 440 -25.31 -25.89 13.34
C TYR A 440 -26.31 -26.44 14.37
N ILE A 441 -26.33 -25.91 15.59
CA ILE A 441 -27.28 -26.31 16.65
C ILE A 441 -28.73 -26.10 16.21
N ALA A 442 -29.04 -24.96 15.59
CA ALA A 442 -30.37 -24.65 15.08
C ALA A 442 -30.81 -25.62 14.00
N SER A 443 -29.89 -26.13 13.18
CA SER A 443 -30.16 -27.13 12.15
C SER A 443 -30.40 -28.52 12.75
N GLY A 444 -29.72 -28.84 13.83
CA GLY A 444 -29.78 -30.16 14.50
C GLY A 444 -29.50 -31.33 13.57
N GLY A 445 -28.60 -31.17 12.58
CA GLY A 445 -28.30 -32.19 11.59
C GLY A 445 -29.42 -32.50 10.59
N ASP A 446 -30.53 -31.73 10.59
CA ASP A 446 -31.72 -31.99 9.81
C ASP A 446 -31.73 -31.25 8.46
N ASN A 447 -31.94 -31.98 7.35
CA ASN A 447 -31.95 -31.43 6.00
C ASN A 447 -33.01 -30.32 5.81
N LEU A 448 -34.21 -30.48 6.36
CA LEU A 448 -35.31 -29.53 6.18
C LEU A 448 -35.03 -28.24 6.92
N LYS A 449 -34.51 -28.33 8.13
CA LYS A 449 -34.10 -27.14 8.91
C LYS A 449 -32.96 -26.38 8.24
N MET A 450 -31.97 -27.07 7.68
CA MET A 450 -30.89 -26.44 6.94
C MET A 450 -31.39 -25.72 5.68
N ILE A 451 -32.34 -26.31 4.95
CA ILE A 451 -33.01 -25.71 3.79
C ILE A 451 -33.74 -24.42 4.16
N ILE A 452 -34.25 -24.30 5.38
CA ILE A 452 -34.97 -23.10 5.86
C ILE A 452 -33.97 -22.07 6.42
N LEU A 453 -32.98 -22.49 7.22
CA LEU A 453 -32.06 -21.61 7.92
C LEU A 453 -31.12 -20.86 6.96
N LEU A 454 -30.61 -21.51 5.92
CA LEU A 454 -29.66 -20.85 5.01
C LEU A 454 -30.29 -19.67 4.25
N PRO A 455 -31.49 -19.78 3.62
CA PRO A 455 -32.16 -18.61 3.05
C PRO A 455 -32.46 -17.51 4.06
N ILE A 456 -32.85 -17.86 5.29
CA ILE A 456 -33.08 -16.87 6.37
C ILE A 456 -31.77 -16.12 6.67
N ALA A 457 -30.63 -16.82 6.77
CA ALA A 457 -29.33 -16.20 6.98
C ALA A 457 -28.96 -15.27 5.83
N PHE A 458 -29.19 -15.67 4.57
CA PHE A 458 -28.98 -14.79 3.42
C PHE A 458 -29.90 -13.56 3.42
N ILE A 459 -31.16 -13.72 3.80
CA ILE A 459 -32.10 -12.59 3.92
C ILE A 459 -31.66 -11.66 5.02
N ALA A 460 -31.21 -12.17 6.18
CA ALA A 460 -30.70 -11.36 7.27
C ALA A 460 -29.46 -10.56 6.87
N VAL A 461 -28.50 -11.18 6.17
CA VAL A 461 -27.34 -10.49 5.60
C VAL A 461 -27.78 -9.42 4.59
N GLY A 462 -28.67 -9.77 3.66
CA GLY A 462 -29.23 -8.83 2.69
C GLY A 462 -29.92 -7.64 3.35
N TYR A 463 -30.67 -7.86 4.42
CA TYR A 463 -31.32 -6.81 5.21
C TYR A 463 -30.31 -5.88 5.91
N VAL A 464 -29.27 -6.45 6.52
CA VAL A 464 -28.17 -5.65 7.13
C VAL A 464 -27.49 -4.82 6.04
N MET A 465 -27.20 -5.40 4.89
CA MET A 465 -26.62 -4.67 3.76
C MET A 465 -27.53 -3.58 3.22
N TRP A 466 -28.84 -3.83 3.17
CA TRP A 466 -29.84 -2.84 2.72
C TRP A 466 -29.94 -1.64 3.68
N ASN A 467 -30.11 -1.91 4.98
CA ASN A 467 -30.29 -0.84 5.99
C ASN A 467 -29.02 0.01 6.25
N THR A 468 -27.88 -0.48 5.81
CA THR A 468 -26.61 0.27 5.95
C THR A 468 -26.19 0.93 4.62
N ARG A 469 -27.16 1.20 3.73
CA ARG A 469 -26.94 1.67 2.34
C ARG A 469 -26.48 3.11 2.20
N ASP A 470 -26.54 3.92 3.26
CA ASP A 470 -26.21 5.36 3.27
C ASP A 470 -24.71 5.67 2.98
N GLY A 471 -23.91 4.66 2.59
CA GLY A 471 -22.52 4.82 2.17
C GLY A 471 -22.28 4.73 0.64
N GLU A 472 -23.33 4.66 -0.18
CA GLU A 472 -23.18 4.50 -1.65
C GLU A 472 -22.74 5.78 -2.39
N VAL A 473 -22.76 6.94 -1.74
CA VAL A 473 -22.25 8.21 -2.30
C VAL A 473 -20.77 8.12 -2.66
N TYR A 474 -20.00 7.28 -1.95
CA TYR A 474 -18.58 7.07 -2.22
C TYR A 474 -18.26 6.21 -3.46
N VAL A 475 -19.22 5.48 -4.03
CA VAL A 475 -18.95 4.58 -5.18
C VAL A 475 -18.93 5.35 -6.48
N GLU A 476 -19.83 6.30 -6.66
CA GLU A 476 -19.85 7.18 -7.82
C GLU A 476 -18.68 8.15 -7.80
N GLU A 477 -18.31 8.67 -6.62
CA GLU A 477 -17.11 9.46 -6.41
C GLU A 477 -15.82 8.66 -6.69
N ALA A 478 -15.66 7.45 -6.12
CA ALA A 478 -14.46 6.62 -6.35
C ALA A 478 -14.35 6.06 -7.78
N LEU A 479 -15.46 5.90 -8.51
CA LEU A 479 -15.46 5.50 -9.93
C LEU A 479 -15.38 6.69 -10.88
N SER A 480 -15.89 7.87 -10.48
CA SER A 480 -15.70 9.13 -11.19
C SER A 480 -14.27 9.64 -11.03
N ASP A 481 -13.68 9.50 -9.84
CA ASP A 481 -12.27 9.80 -9.56
C ASP A 481 -11.30 8.88 -10.33
N ALA A 482 -11.72 7.67 -10.71
CA ALA A 482 -10.93 6.81 -11.59
C ALA A 482 -10.90 7.31 -13.06
N GLY A 483 -11.70 8.30 -13.39
CA GLY A 483 -11.78 8.93 -14.72
C GLY A 483 -11.45 10.41 -14.75
N SER A 484 -11.44 11.08 -13.61
CA SER A 484 -10.98 12.45 -13.44
C SER A 484 -9.55 12.43 -12.87
N ASN A 485 -8.70 13.32 -13.35
CA ASN A 485 -7.41 13.65 -12.76
C ASN A 485 -7.60 14.38 -11.40
N GLU A 486 -8.54 13.95 -10.56
CA GLU A 486 -8.66 14.52 -9.23
C GLU A 486 -7.52 14.00 -8.34
N GLU A 487 -6.74 14.97 -7.91
CA GLU A 487 -5.56 14.85 -7.08
C GLU A 487 -5.90 14.15 -5.76
N LYS A 488 -5.00 13.26 -5.30
CA LYS A 488 -4.96 12.78 -3.90
C LYS A 488 -5.34 13.91 -2.97
N PRO A 489 -5.95 13.65 -1.81
CA PRO A 489 -5.83 14.58 -0.72
C PRO A 489 -4.32 14.77 -0.48
N ALA A 490 -3.83 15.92 -0.92
CA ALA A 490 -2.40 16.23 -0.93
C ALA A 490 -1.86 16.05 0.50
N THR A 491 -0.70 15.41 0.63
CA THR A 491 -0.02 15.30 1.93
C THR A 491 0.26 16.70 2.48
N PRO A 492 0.43 16.89 3.79
CA PRO A 492 0.80 18.19 4.33
C PRO A 492 2.01 18.83 3.64
N PHE A 493 3.01 18.03 3.25
CA PHE A 493 4.17 18.54 2.53
C PHE A 493 3.93 18.78 1.04
N GLU A 494 2.99 18.08 0.40
CA GLU A 494 2.51 18.43 -0.95
C GLU A 494 1.74 19.75 -0.93
N LEU A 495 0.85 19.99 0.05
CA LEU A 495 0.18 21.28 0.23
C LEU A 495 1.12 22.40 0.64
N PHE A 496 2.16 22.07 1.42
CA PHE A 496 3.21 23.02 1.78
C PHE A 496 4.01 23.45 0.55
N HIS A 497 4.26 22.53 -0.38
CA HIS A 497 4.90 22.84 -1.66
C HIS A 497 3.94 23.63 -2.58
N GLU A 498 2.66 23.25 -2.69
CA GLU A 498 1.64 24.01 -3.43
C GLU A 498 1.53 25.45 -2.92
N HIS A 499 1.63 25.66 -1.59
CA HIS A 499 1.68 26.98 -1.02
C HIS A 499 2.99 27.73 -1.39
N ALA A 500 4.13 27.03 -1.50
CA ALA A 500 5.38 27.64 -1.94
C ALA A 500 5.32 28.11 -3.39
N GLU A 501 4.72 27.32 -4.28
CA GLU A 501 4.47 27.71 -5.69
C GLU A 501 3.57 28.96 -5.78
N ALA A 502 2.55 29.07 -4.91
CA ALA A 502 1.71 30.26 -4.86
C ALA A 502 2.47 31.50 -4.33
N VAL A 503 3.36 31.29 -3.35
CA VAL A 503 4.25 32.34 -2.83
C VAL A 503 5.23 32.82 -3.92
N GLU A 504 5.86 31.91 -4.65
CA GLU A 504 6.74 32.23 -5.80
C GLU A 504 6.00 33.04 -6.85
N LYS A 505 4.76 32.62 -7.21
CA LYS A 505 3.90 33.37 -8.15
C LYS A 505 3.63 34.79 -7.65
N THR A 506 3.36 34.98 -6.37
CA THR A 506 3.15 36.31 -5.76
C THR A 506 4.40 37.18 -5.90
N VAL A 507 5.59 36.62 -5.63
CA VAL A 507 6.86 37.32 -5.81
C VAL A 507 7.13 37.64 -7.29
N SER A 508 6.82 36.74 -8.19
CA SER A 508 6.98 36.98 -9.66
C SER A 508 6.18 38.19 -10.12
N HIS A 509 4.90 38.30 -9.75
CA HIS A 509 4.07 39.47 -10.08
C HIS A 509 4.60 40.75 -9.42
N MET A 510 5.08 40.67 -8.17
CA MET A 510 5.74 41.81 -7.50
C MET A 510 6.98 42.26 -8.27
N LEU A 511 7.83 41.34 -8.76
CA LEU A 511 9.04 41.66 -9.53
C LEU A 511 8.70 42.31 -10.88
N GLU A 512 7.64 41.85 -11.54
CA GLU A 512 7.13 42.48 -12.75
C GLU A 512 6.64 43.92 -12.49
N ALA A 513 5.93 44.14 -11.36
CA ALA A 513 5.51 45.46 -10.94
C ALA A 513 6.69 46.39 -10.66
N VAL A 514 7.72 45.90 -9.98
CA VAL A 514 8.98 46.64 -9.69
C VAL A 514 9.69 47.01 -10.99
N ASN A 515 9.82 46.10 -11.94
CA ASN A 515 10.51 46.36 -13.21
C ASN A 515 9.76 47.41 -14.03
N LYS A 516 8.43 47.31 -14.18
CA LYS A 516 7.62 48.33 -14.89
C LYS A 516 7.73 49.69 -14.23
N ALA A 517 7.61 49.74 -12.91
CA ALA A 517 7.75 51.01 -12.15
C ALA A 517 9.14 51.59 -12.32
N ALA A 518 10.20 50.77 -12.33
CA ALA A 518 11.58 51.25 -12.58
C ALA A 518 11.77 51.78 -14.01
N GLU A 519 11.08 51.25 -15.00
CA GLU A 519 11.09 51.76 -16.39
C GLU A 519 10.19 52.98 -16.56
N GLY A 520 9.40 53.35 -15.56
CA GLY A 520 8.46 54.47 -15.62
C GLY A 520 7.14 54.14 -16.32
N GLU A 521 6.82 52.86 -16.41
CA GLU A 521 5.57 52.35 -16.96
C GLU A 521 4.48 52.20 -15.88
N ASP A 522 3.22 52.08 -16.31
CA ASP A 522 2.11 51.80 -15.39
C ASP A 522 2.16 50.33 -14.92
N ALA A 523 2.33 50.15 -13.62
CA ALA A 523 2.42 48.85 -12.97
C ALA A 523 1.12 48.45 -12.25
N SER A 524 0.01 49.16 -12.49
CA SER A 524 -1.24 48.95 -11.74
C SER A 524 -1.81 47.53 -11.90
N GLU A 525 -1.65 46.91 -13.06
CA GLU A 525 -2.11 45.54 -13.35
C GLU A 525 -1.29 44.50 -12.56
N GLU A 526 0.02 44.64 -12.54
CA GLU A 526 0.93 43.73 -11.81
C GLU A 526 0.84 43.88 -10.31
N ILE A 527 0.60 45.10 -9.83
CA ILE A 527 0.31 45.36 -8.41
C ILE A 527 -0.97 44.62 -7.99
N GLN A 528 -2.04 44.70 -8.78
CA GLN A 528 -3.27 43.99 -8.49
C GLN A 528 -3.07 42.47 -8.59
N ALA A 529 -2.35 41.99 -9.60
CA ALA A 529 -2.02 40.58 -9.75
C ALA A 529 -1.23 40.04 -8.55
N THR A 530 -0.32 40.83 -7.95
CA THR A 530 0.41 40.48 -6.72
C THR A 530 -0.56 40.29 -5.55
N ILE A 531 -1.52 41.20 -5.37
CA ILE A 531 -2.51 41.14 -4.30
C ILE A 531 -3.43 39.93 -4.45
N ASP A 532 -3.86 39.66 -5.71
CA ASP A 532 -4.72 38.51 -5.99
C ASP A 532 -3.96 37.18 -5.77
N ALA A 533 -2.68 37.11 -6.12
CA ALA A 533 -1.84 35.93 -5.92
C ALA A 533 -1.55 35.65 -4.43
N GLU A 534 -1.39 36.69 -3.61
CA GLU A 534 -1.26 36.54 -2.16
C GLU A 534 -2.53 35.96 -1.53
N LEU A 535 -3.71 36.44 -1.97
CA LEU A 535 -4.99 35.87 -1.54
C LEU A 535 -5.11 34.39 -1.89
N ASP A 536 -4.65 33.97 -3.09
CA ASP A 536 -4.60 32.57 -3.47
C ASP A 536 -3.70 31.76 -2.53
N ALA A 537 -2.52 32.28 -2.15
CA ALA A 537 -1.62 31.66 -1.18
C ALA A 537 -2.27 31.51 0.20
N ASP A 538 -2.97 32.53 0.68
CA ASP A 538 -3.73 32.51 1.94
C ASP A 538 -4.85 31.45 1.95
N ILE A 539 -5.53 31.24 0.82
CA ILE A 539 -6.53 30.17 0.65
C ILE A 539 -5.89 28.80 0.81
N ILE A 540 -4.73 28.56 0.17
CA ILE A 540 -3.98 27.31 0.28
C ILE A 540 -3.51 27.10 1.74
N LYS A 541 -2.98 28.13 2.39
CA LYS A 541 -2.58 28.10 3.80
C LYS A 541 -3.75 27.73 4.72
N SER A 542 -4.93 28.31 4.50
CA SER A 542 -6.13 28.00 5.28
C SER A 542 -6.56 26.56 5.07
N ARG A 543 -6.62 26.09 3.82
CA ARG A 543 -6.90 24.69 3.47
C ARG A 543 -5.92 23.71 4.15
N LEU A 544 -4.65 24.08 4.22
CA LEU A 544 -3.63 23.28 4.88
C LEU A 544 -3.84 23.21 6.40
N ARG A 545 -4.14 24.35 7.04
CA ARG A 545 -4.45 24.43 8.49
C ARG A 545 -5.70 23.62 8.86
N ASP A 546 -6.75 23.69 8.05
CA ASP A 546 -7.99 22.92 8.26
C ASP A 546 -7.70 21.42 8.21
N LYS A 547 -6.97 20.97 7.20
CA LYS A 547 -6.55 19.55 7.08
C LYS A 547 -5.68 19.11 8.27
N MET A 548 -4.83 19.97 8.82
CA MET A 548 -4.01 19.64 9.98
C MET A 548 -4.83 19.50 11.28
N SER A 549 -6.02 20.10 11.35
CA SER A 549 -6.95 19.94 12.48
C SER A 549 -7.70 18.61 12.45
N GLU A 550 -7.87 18.00 11.28
CA GLU A 550 -8.38 16.65 11.10
C GLU A 550 -7.27 15.67 11.46
N SER A 551 -7.42 14.90 12.53
CA SER A 551 -6.40 14.06 13.20
C SER A 551 -5.77 12.92 12.36
N GLU A 552 -5.84 12.96 11.04
CA GLU A 552 -5.45 11.88 10.12
C GLU A 552 -4.05 12.02 9.50
N PHE A 553 -3.41 13.17 9.60
CA PHE A 553 -2.11 13.40 8.94
C PHE A 553 -0.92 13.16 9.85
N ARG A 554 0.08 12.44 9.32
CA ARG A 554 1.37 12.23 9.95
C ARG A 554 2.42 13.14 9.35
N LEU A 555 3.06 13.90 10.24
CA LEU A 555 4.21 14.71 9.91
C LEU A 555 5.49 13.98 10.33
N ILE A 556 6.53 14.03 9.50
CA ILE A 556 7.91 13.66 9.90
C ILE A 556 8.49 14.64 10.93
N VAL A 557 7.87 15.80 11.07
CA VAL A 557 8.20 16.88 12.01
C VAL A 557 7.07 17.02 13.05
N SER A 558 7.33 17.75 14.14
CA SER A 558 6.24 18.08 15.07
C SER A 558 5.24 19.03 14.40
N LEU A 559 3.97 18.98 14.84
CA LEU A 559 2.94 19.90 14.34
C LEU A 559 3.36 21.37 14.55
N ASP A 560 3.95 21.67 15.69
CA ASP A 560 4.43 23.02 16.01
C ASP A 560 5.54 23.46 15.06
N ASP A 561 6.53 22.59 14.77
CA ASP A 561 7.59 22.88 13.80
C ASP A 561 7.01 23.09 12.39
N PHE A 562 6.04 22.27 11.98
CA PHE A 562 5.40 22.39 10.68
C PHE A 562 4.61 23.70 10.54
N LEU A 563 3.80 24.05 11.53
CA LEU A 563 3.04 25.30 11.54
C LEU A 563 3.98 26.51 11.60
N HIS A 564 5.14 26.37 12.26
CA HIS A 564 6.18 27.39 12.26
C HIS A 564 6.77 27.57 10.85
N MET A 565 7.12 26.48 10.15
CA MET A 565 7.59 26.52 8.77
C MET A 565 6.57 27.21 7.86
N LEU A 566 5.30 26.80 7.94
CA LEU A 566 4.21 27.40 7.16
C LEU A 566 4.05 28.89 7.42
N SER A 567 4.08 29.32 8.68
CA SER A 567 4.00 30.75 9.05
C SER A 567 5.19 31.56 8.57
N ARG A 568 6.38 30.93 8.42
CA ARG A 568 7.56 31.62 7.88
C ARG A 568 7.50 31.76 6.38
N GLN A 569 7.06 30.72 5.68
CA GLN A 569 6.87 30.72 4.24
C GLN A 569 5.84 31.75 3.79
N ASP A 570 4.73 31.84 4.47
CA ASP A 570 3.63 32.77 4.23
C ASP A 570 4.08 34.26 4.26
N ARG A 571 4.99 34.61 5.17
CA ARG A 571 5.52 35.97 5.25
C ARG A 571 6.24 36.44 4.00
N ILE A 572 6.71 35.53 3.16
CA ILE A 572 7.35 35.89 1.89
C ILE A 572 6.30 36.56 0.97
N ALA A 573 5.10 35.98 0.88
CA ALA A 573 3.99 36.56 0.11
C ALA A 573 3.49 37.88 0.75
N ASP A 574 3.32 37.93 2.09
CA ASP A 574 2.95 39.15 2.81
C ASP A 574 3.91 40.31 2.47
N TYR A 575 5.23 40.07 2.47
CA TYR A 575 6.20 41.08 2.15
C TYR A 575 6.22 41.46 0.67
N ALA A 576 5.98 40.51 -0.25
CA ALA A 576 5.84 40.79 -1.68
C ALA A 576 4.62 41.69 -1.95
N GLN A 577 3.46 41.43 -1.32
CA GLN A 577 2.31 42.32 -1.38
C GLN A 577 2.64 43.71 -0.84
N ASN A 578 3.34 43.78 0.29
CA ASN A 578 3.76 45.09 0.86
C ASN A 578 4.65 45.90 -0.12
N VAL A 579 5.53 45.27 -0.90
CA VAL A 579 6.33 45.92 -1.97
C VAL A 579 5.39 46.50 -3.04
N ALA A 580 4.45 45.68 -3.54
CA ALA A 580 3.50 46.11 -4.57
C ALA A 580 2.63 47.28 -4.09
N GLU A 581 2.15 47.22 -2.84
CA GLU A 581 1.39 48.34 -2.23
C GLU A 581 2.21 49.60 -2.12
N GLN A 582 3.50 49.52 -1.77
CA GLN A 582 4.41 50.70 -1.71
C GLN A 582 4.54 51.37 -3.08
N LEU A 583 4.63 50.60 -4.16
CA LEU A 583 4.69 51.13 -5.53
C LEU A 583 3.46 51.95 -5.91
N SER A 584 2.26 51.58 -5.38
CA SER A 584 1.01 52.29 -5.65
C SER A 584 0.91 53.67 -4.97
N PHE A 585 1.71 53.95 -3.94
CA PHE A 585 1.58 55.16 -3.14
C PHE A 585 2.17 56.40 -3.81
N ARG A 586 3.19 56.22 -4.66
CA ARG A 586 3.87 57.34 -5.34
C ARG A 586 4.78 56.84 -6.42
N GLU A 587 5.00 57.66 -7.49
CA GLU A 587 6.06 57.44 -8.48
C GLU A 587 7.42 57.30 -7.84
N LEU A 588 8.26 56.42 -8.37
CA LEU A 588 9.62 56.20 -7.89
C LEU A 588 10.51 57.42 -8.12
N TYR A 589 11.59 57.49 -7.37
CA TYR A 589 12.59 58.54 -7.49
C TYR A 589 13.19 58.51 -8.90
N ASP A 590 13.16 59.69 -9.58
CA ASP A 590 13.64 59.84 -10.95
C ASP A 590 15.17 60.02 -11.01
N ASP A 591 15.88 58.97 -10.64
CA ASP A 591 17.32 58.86 -10.71
C ASP A 591 17.67 57.53 -11.41
N LYS A 592 18.47 57.61 -12.48
CA LYS A 592 18.77 56.46 -13.33
C LYS A 592 19.52 55.37 -12.58
N GLU A 593 20.53 55.72 -11.79
CA GLU A 593 21.35 54.76 -11.05
C GLU A 593 20.55 54.11 -9.94
N ALA A 594 19.67 54.86 -9.25
CA ALA A 594 18.76 54.31 -8.28
C ALA A 594 17.79 53.27 -8.87
N ARG A 595 17.28 53.52 -10.11
CA ARG A 595 16.40 52.56 -10.82
C ARG A 595 17.16 51.32 -11.25
N GLU A 596 18.41 51.45 -11.75
CA GLU A 596 19.26 50.32 -12.11
C GLU A 596 19.55 49.44 -10.87
N LEU A 597 19.82 50.07 -9.70
CA LEU A 597 20.03 49.37 -8.44
C LEU A 597 18.74 48.68 -7.91
N LEU A 598 17.58 49.26 -8.17
CA LEU A 598 16.30 48.64 -7.86
C LEU A 598 16.07 47.36 -8.68
N ILE A 599 16.44 47.37 -9.96
CA ILE A 599 16.37 46.18 -10.83
C ILE A 599 17.41 45.13 -10.37
N GLU A 600 18.64 45.57 -9.99
CA GLU A 600 19.66 44.67 -9.41
C GLU A 600 19.12 43.98 -8.14
N MET A 601 18.40 44.70 -7.29
CA MET A 601 17.76 44.18 -6.08
C MET A 601 16.62 43.20 -6.45
N ALA A 602 15.79 43.51 -7.47
CA ALA A 602 14.73 42.61 -7.94
C ALA A 602 15.29 41.26 -8.41
N ASN A 603 16.41 41.27 -9.14
CA ASN A 603 17.09 40.06 -9.55
C ASN A 603 17.64 39.24 -8.38
N ALA A 604 18.25 39.89 -7.38
CA ALA A 604 18.78 39.23 -6.20
C ALA A 604 17.66 38.56 -5.37
N VAL A 605 16.50 39.24 -5.22
CA VAL A 605 15.32 38.67 -4.55
C VAL A 605 14.78 37.45 -5.36
N SER A 606 14.69 37.57 -6.69
CA SER A 606 14.26 36.45 -7.57
C SER A 606 15.13 35.22 -7.39
N GLU A 607 16.45 35.39 -7.40
CA GLU A 607 17.39 34.27 -7.19
C GLU A 607 17.25 33.65 -5.80
N THR A 608 17.01 34.46 -4.76
CA THR A 608 16.80 33.96 -3.38
C THR A 608 15.53 33.12 -3.28
N VAL A 609 14.43 33.56 -3.88
CA VAL A 609 13.15 32.86 -3.88
C VAL A 609 13.24 31.52 -4.66
N ALA A 610 13.91 31.52 -5.83
CA ALA A 610 14.09 30.32 -6.61
C ALA A 610 14.86 29.23 -5.84
N VAL A 611 15.95 29.60 -5.15
CA VAL A 611 16.69 28.63 -4.30
C VAL A 611 15.88 28.17 -3.09
N TYR A 612 15.02 29.04 -2.54
CA TYR A 612 14.09 28.66 -1.48
C TYR A 612 13.06 27.63 -1.96
N GLU A 613 12.51 27.79 -3.17
CA GLU A 613 11.59 26.82 -3.76
C GLU A 613 12.26 25.45 -3.94
N ASP A 614 13.49 25.43 -4.46
CA ASP A 614 14.30 24.19 -4.53
C ASP A 614 14.47 23.53 -3.15
N ALA A 615 14.63 24.32 -2.07
CA ALA A 615 14.75 23.81 -0.71
C ALA A 615 13.41 23.21 -0.21
N VAL A 616 12.26 23.80 -0.57
CA VAL A 616 10.93 23.27 -0.27
C VAL A 616 10.68 21.97 -1.04
N GLU A 617 11.04 21.92 -2.34
CA GLU A 617 10.93 20.67 -3.12
C GLU A 617 11.78 19.54 -2.52
N ALA A 618 13.03 19.85 -2.13
CA ALA A 618 13.89 18.88 -1.48
C ALA A 618 13.35 18.42 -0.10
N MET A 619 12.68 19.29 0.63
CA MET A 619 12.03 18.97 1.91
C MET A 619 10.79 18.08 1.69
N ARG A 620 10.00 18.33 0.65
CA ARG A 620 8.90 17.44 0.23
C ARG A 620 9.43 16.05 -0.12
N ASP A 621 10.48 15.97 -0.94
CA ASP A 621 11.10 14.71 -1.33
C ASP A 621 11.64 13.93 -0.13
N LEU A 622 12.24 14.65 0.86
CA LEU A 622 12.66 14.06 2.14
C LEU A 622 11.47 13.48 2.91
N SER A 623 10.32 14.16 2.91
CA SER A 623 9.13 13.71 3.62
C SER A 623 8.55 12.42 3.03
N ILE A 624 8.55 12.29 1.71
CA ILE A 624 7.98 11.16 0.97
C ILE A 624 8.98 9.99 0.91
N GLY A 625 10.25 10.28 0.59
CA GLY A 625 11.30 9.29 0.36
C GLY A 625 11.89 8.64 1.61
N GLY A 626 11.54 9.14 2.79
CA GLY A 626 12.15 8.77 4.06
C GLY A 626 13.50 9.46 4.29
N GLU A 627 13.92 9.52 5.56
CA GLU A 627 15.11 10.24 6.01
C GLU A 627 16.42 9.56 5.52
N THR A 628 16.79 9.79 4.25
CA THR A 628 18.08 9.36 3.74
C THR A 628 19.15 10.42 4.06
N LYS A 629 20.38 9.98 4.26
CA LYS A 629 21.51 10.92 4.53
C LYS A 629 21.69 11.91 3.38
N VAL A 630 21.59 11.43 2.14
CA VAL A 630 21.75 12.24 0.92
C VAL A 630 20.65 13.29 0.79
N ALA A 631 19.38 12.92 1.09
CA ALA A 631 18.29 13.88 1.08
C ALA A 631 18.45 14.97 2.15
N LYS A 632 18.85 14.61 3.38
CA LYS A 632 19.17 15.57 4.44
C LYS A 632 20.32 16.50 4.06
N GLU A 633 21.39 15.97 3.45
CA GLU A 633 22.52 16.76 2.95
C GLU A 633 22.10 17.70 1.81
N LYS A 634 21.20 17.28 0.90
CA LYS A 634 20.66 18.16 -0.16
C LYS A 634 19.90 19.34 0.45
N VAL A 635 18.97 19.10 1.37
CA VAL A 635 18.21 20.18 2.04
C VAL A 635 19.16 21.10 2.79
N ALA A 636 20.11 20.57 3.58
CA ALA A 636 21.07 21.37 4.31
C ALA A 636 21.97 22.24 3.40
N LYS A 637 22.30 21.75 2.19
CA LYS A 637 23.06 22.52 1.20
C LYS A 637 22.22 23.68 0.66
N LEU A 638 20.95 23.41 0.30
CA LEU A 638 20.06 24.44 -0.23
C LEU A 638 19.75 25.52 0.81
N ILE A 639 19.58 25.18 2.10
CA ILE A 639 19.44 26.17 3.17
C ILE A 639 20.65 27.12 3.20
N LYS A 640 21.87 26.59 3.08
CA LYS A 640 23.07 27.42 3.04
C LYS A 640 23.15 28.31 1.80
N GLU A 641 22.63 27.82 0.69
CA GLU A 641 22.59 28.55 -0.57
C GLU A 641 21.56 29.68 -0.51
N VAL A 642 20.37 29.47 0.11
CA VAL A 642 19.40 30.54 0.40
C VAL A 642 20.05 31.64 1.27
N ASN A 643 20.74 31.25 2.34
CA ASN A 643 21.43 32.23 3.23
C ASN A 643 22.53 33.03 2.49
N LEU A 644 23.21 32.39 1.52
CA LEU A 644 24.19 33.09 0.69
C LEU A 644 23.53 34.09 -0.26
N LYS A 645 22.39 33.70 -0.91
CA LYS A 645 21.65 34.57 -1.80
C LYS A 645 21.02 35.77 -1.09
N GLU A 646 20.50 35.56 0.10
CA GLU A 646 20.02 36.66 0.96
C GLU A 646 21.14 37.62 1.29
N HIS A 647 22.34 37.13 1.66
CA HIS A 647 23.49 38.02 1.91
C HIS A 647 23.91 38.80 0.65
N GLU A 648 23.80 38.21 -0.55
CA GLU A 648 24.00 38.94 -1.83
C GLU A 648 22.98 40.06 -2.01
N ALA A 649 21.71 39.83 -1.65
CA ALA A 649 20.66 40.84 -1.67
C ALA A 649 20.89 41.98 -0.67
N ASP A 650 21.33 41.68 0.57
CA ASP A 650 21.74 42.67 1.59
C ASP A 650 22.81 43.63 1.05
N VAL A 651 23.81 43.08 0.33
CA VAL A 651 24.89 43.90 -0.25
C VAL A 651 24.34 44.86 -1.31
N VAL A 652 23.38 44.42 -2.12
CA VAL A 652 22.72 45.27 -3.13
C VAL A 652 21.85 46.33 -2.45
N GLU A 653 21.08 45.96 -1.41
CA GLU A 653 20.28 46.92 -0.61
C GLU A 653 21.15 48.01 -0.01
N ALA A 654 22.26 47.65 0.66
CA ALA A 654 23.16 48.61 1.25
C ALA A 654 23.79 49.57 0.23
N LYS A 655 24.16 49.07 -0.97
CA LYS A 655 24.69 49.88 -2.06
C LYS A 655 23.62 50.85 -2.59
N ALA A 656 22.39 50.36 -2.81
CA ALA A 656 21.27 51.15 -3.29
C ALA A 656 20.87 52.24 -2.28
N ALA A 657 20.78 51.87 -0.99
CA ALA A 657 20.51 52.81 0.11
C ALA A 657 21.57 53.94 0.17
N ALA A 658 22.85 53.59 0.11
CA ALA A 658 23.94 54.58 0.11
C ALA A 658 23.83 55.56 -1.05
N HIS A 659 23.50 55.08 -2.27
CA HIS A 659 23.29 55.93 -3.44
C HIS A 659 22.09 56.85 -3.27
N VAL A 660 20.91 56.30 -2.92
CA VAL A 660 19.65 57.04 -2.75
C VAL A 660 19.79 58.16 -1.73
N PHE A 661 20.47 57.90 -0.60
CA PHE A 661 20.71 58.94 0.43
C PHE A 661 21.78 59.94 0.07
N SER A 662 22.71 59.60 -0.83
CA SER A 662 23.73 60.56 -1.26
C SER A 662 23.22 61.63 -2.26
N THR A 663 22.18 61.26 -3.03
CA THR A 663 21.58 62.11 -4.08
C THR A 663 20.26 62.76 -3.71
N GLY A 664 19.68 62.36 -2.56
CA GLY A 664 18.28 62.61 -2.22
C GLY A 664 17.96 63.96 -1.58
N ASP A 665 18.91 64.89 -1.32
CA ASP A 665 18.64 66.12 -0.58
C ASP A 665 17.62 67.06 -1.24
N GLU A 666 17.61 67.17 -2.57
CA GLU A 666 16.63 67.99 -3.29
C GLU A 666 15.25 67.33 -3.41
N HIS A 667 15.18 66.00 -3.30
CA HIS A 667 13.94 65.19 -3.44
C HIS A 667 13.76 64.22 -2.28
N ALA A 668 14.00 64.66 -1.05
CA ALA A 668 14.07 63.84 0.15
C ALA A 668 12.87 62.87 0.34
N LEU A 669 11.64 63.29 -0.03
CA LEU A 669 10.45 62.44 0.09
C LEU A 669 10.46 61.30 -0.95
N ALA A 670 10.91 61.56 -2.19
CA ALA A 670 11.00 60.53 -3.23
C ALA A 670 12.15 59.56 -2.94
N ALA A 671 13.28 60.04 -2.45
CA ALA A 671 14.38 59.22 -1.99
C ALA A 671 14.00 58.30 -0.82
N MET A 672 13.27 58.83 0.16
CA MET A 672 12.72 58.02 1.27
C MET A 672 11.74 56.97 0.83
N HIS A 673 10.89 57.28 -0.16
CA HIS A 673 9.95 56.31 -0.72
C HIS A 673 10.71 55.20 -1.46
N MET A 674 11.69 55.55 -2.30
CA MET A 674 12.56 54.58 -2.99
C MET A 674 13.28 53.65 -2.03
N TYR A 675 13.89 54.22 -0.98
CA TYR A 675 14.52 53.43 0.07
C TYR A 675 13.52 52.50 0.77
N ARG A 676 12.29 52.94 0.98
CA ARG A 676 11.25 52.12 1.57
C ARG A 676 10.88 50.91 0.70
N VAL A 677 10.83 51.07 -0.60
CA VAL A 677 10.62 49.99 -1.56
C VAL A 677 11.79 49.01 -1.49
N LEU A 678 13.05 49.49 -1.56
CA LEU A 678 14.25 48.65 -1.44
C LEU A 678 14.25 47.84 -0.13
N GLN A 679 13.95 48.50 1.00
CA GLN A 679 13.87 47.83 2.31
C GLN A 679 12.80 46.75 2.37
N ARG A 680 11.64 46.96 1.70
CA ARG A 680 10.58 45.95 1.62
C ARG A 680 10.95 44.78 0.73
N MET A 681 11.74 45.02 -0.31
CA MET A 681 12.28 43.94 -1.15
C MET A 681 13.29 43.09 -0.37
N ASP A 682 14.13 43.72 0.43
CA ASP A 682 15.03 43.06 1.34
C ASP A 682 14.29 42.20 2.39
N ASP A 683 13.16 42.70 2.92
CA ASP A 683 12.29 41.91 3.82
C ASP A 683 11.81 40.60 3.16
N VAL A 684 11.64 40.54 1.82
CA VAL A 684 11.30 39.32 1.08
C VAL A 684 12.44 38.30 1.11
N ALA A 685 13.67 38.74 0.79
CA ALA A 685 14.87 37.89 0.84
C ALA A 685 15.12 37.34 2.25
N ASN A 686 15.09 38.24 3.25
CA ASN A 686 15.19 37.95 4.67
C ASN A 686 14.11 36.93 5.15
N ALA A 687 12.88 36.99 4.58
CA ALA A 687 11.83 36.02 4.89
C ALA A 687 12.15 34.64 4.32
N CYS A 688 12.74 34.56 3.11
CA CYS A 688 13.20 33.30 2.52
C CYS A 688 14.30 32.63 3.39
N GLU A 689 15.28 33.42 3.87
CA GLU A 689 16.30 32.92 4.80
C GLU A 689 15.68 32.33 6.07
N LYS A 690 14.77 33.08 6.71
CA LYS A 690 14.09 32.63 7.95
C LYS A 690 13.18 31.42 7.72
N ALA A 691 12.58 31.31 6.54
CA ALA A 691 11.74 30.17 6.16
C ALA A 691 12.60 28.92 5.88
N ALA A 692 13.72 29.06 5.17
CA ALA A 692 14.67 27.98 4.93
C ALA A 692 15.31 27.48 6.24
N ASN A 693 15.72 28.40 7.12
CA ASN A 693 16.30 28.05 8.42
C ASN A 693 15.31 27.34 9.36
N ALA A 694 14.00 27.52 9.16
CA ALA A 694 12.96 26.78 9.90
C ALA A 694 12.96 25.26 9.58
N PHE A 695 13.64 24.80 8.51
CA PHE A 695 13.82 23.38 8.20
C PHE A 695 14.90 22.68 9.06
N LEU A 696 15.85 23.43 9.64
CA LEU A 696 16.99 22.87 10.39
C LEU A 696 16.61 21.91 11.54
N PRO A 697 15.57 22.18 12.37
CA PRO A 697 15.16 21.25 13.41
C PRO A 697 14.76 19.89 12.89
N SER A 698 14.21 19.82 11.66
CA SER A 698 13.77 18.58 11.00
C SER A 698 14.95 17.71 10.55
N LEU A 699 16.10 18.32 10.25
CA LEU A 699 17.30 17.62 9.78
C LEU A 699 18.13 17.05 10.93
N SER A 700 18.00 17.61 12.14
CA SER A 700 18.79 17.23 13.32
C SER A 700 18.19 16.08 14.12
N ARG A 701 16.96 15.71 13.83
CA ARG A 701 16.22 14.58 14.44
C ARG A 701 16.30 13.34 13.58
#